data_524a8b9e1ab7991f1b589ec45a165950
#
_entry.id   524a8b9e1ab7991f1b589ec45a165950
#
_cell.length_a   1.000
_cell.length_b   1.000
_cell.length_c   1.000
_cell.angle_alpha   90.00
_cell.angle_beta   90.00
_cell.angle_gamma   90.00
#
_symmetry.space_group_name_H-M   'P 1'
#
loop_
_entity.id
_entity.type
_entity.pdbx_description
1 polymer ?
#
loop_
_entity_poly.entity_id
_entity_poly.type
_entity_poly.pdbx_seq_one_letter_code
_entity_poly.pdbx_strand_id
1 'polypeptide(L)'
;MTRCHAAALMTIAGLAVGTPPAAQAQDAPPSYRIDYLGPGSPTAINNTGIVVGAQVNGSVRQPLVSVDGAPWAPLPVPAAAMSVFPTDVNDAGVIVGVSFAADWNPTAVRWVPSSGGYRVEVLPRIPGDASSYALAIDNLGQIAGARRALGYAPTGSGWVYSDEGGIVDLAATYGWWSYPVDINGAGQVIGGAERLDLTTGEVTWIGNGPPEYNAVTGVAVNAAGLVAGAASLRSTSLNIVSVFRYEGPAGWRFIAGSSRYTQASSINGRGDVGYGELGAGVYLDGLGTYAVGELLDPAARSAGWTITGSSVEVNDARVLTTLGRNTSTGEAGGLILTPTGDLPVPPPPANLAGVPHPATRSEPYTAIVLSWENTSVLTRGYELQRRVTGTTDWVAMPLVPPGTATTHTDTTVGVSVTYDYRVRATGLGGASLWSNTVTVTAPAVPLDTTPPVVTITSPADGAAVAGTVTVIAQASDNVGVTALRVSVWNQYLGTEVPLGETPGPGPLSVPWNTAGLTPAAYTLWAVAEDALGNWSRAERSVTVVADTLSLRVASISLGGRASGTTARISGTVVVKSNGVAVPGASVAVRWTLPGGGTQTATAFTDSRGRAKVNVTGPRGTYTLTVTDVAKAGYAFDAASSVLTRSITK
;
A
#
# COMPACT_ATOMS: atom_id res chain seq x y z
N MET A 1 34.87 -22.14 10.20
CA MET A 1 34.93 -20.80 10.83
C MET A 1 33.51 -20.31 10.96
N THR A 2 33.03 -20.41 12.17
CA THR A 2 31.65 -20.16 12.63
C THR A 2 31.38 -18.66 12.63
N ARG A 3 30.34 -18.20 11.94
CA ARG A 3 29.73 -16.90 12.20
C ARG A 3 28.28 -17.09 12.64
N CYS A 4 28.10 -17.05 13.96
CA CYS A 4 26.83 -16.84 14.60
C CYS A 4 26.34 -15.43 14.28
N HIS A 5 25.13 -15.29 13.80
CA HIS A 5 24.40 -14.01 13.80
C HIS A 5 23.79 -13.86 15.19
N ALA A 6 24.41 -13.00 16.00
CA ALA A 6 23.87 -12.55 17.26
C ALA A 6 22.74 -11.55 16.95
N ALA A 7 21.53 -11.86 17.37
CA ALA A 7 20.45 -10.90 17.49
C ALA A 7 20.83 -9.91 18.60
N ALA A 8 20.97 -8.63 18.25
CA ALA A 8 21.20 -7.57 19.19
C ALA A 8 19.91 -7.33 19.99
N LEU A 9 19.85 -7.83 21.21
CA LEU A 9 18.94 -7.33 22.25
C LEU A 9 19.40 -5.92 22.60
N MET A 10 18.66 -4.91 22.18
CA MET A 10 18.82 -3.54 22.66
C MET A 10 18.29 -3.49 24.10
N THR A 11 19.20 -3.51 25.07
CA THR A 11 18.90 -3.23 26.46
C THR A 11 18.58 -1.74 26.57
N ILE A 12 17.32 -1.38 26.72
CA ILE A 12 16.90 -0.02 27.05
C ILE A 12 17.32 0.21 28.49
N ALA A 13 18.36 1.04 28.69
CA ALA A 13 18.78 1.53 29.99
C ALA A 13 17.59 2.24 30.66
N GLY A 14 17.33 1.88 31.92
CA GLY A 14 16.23 2.42 32.70
C GLY A 14 16.28 3.95 32.81
N LEU A 15 15.33 4.59 32.16
CA LEU A 15 14.90 5.94 32.50
C LEU A 15 14.07 5.82 33.79
N ALA A 16 14.49 6.54 34.80
CA ALA A 16 13.72 6.72 36.03
C ALA A 16 12.31 7.19 35.63
N VAL A 17 11.29 6.37 35.92
CA VAL A 17 9.89 6.74 35.78
C VAL A 17 9.62 7.80 36.86
N GLY A 18 9.83 9.07 36.51
CA GLY A 18 9.17 10.16 37.19
C GLY A 18 7.67 9.89 37.12
N THR A 19 6.99 9.98 38.26
CA THR A 19 5.52 9.98 38.29
C THR A 19 5.05 10.93 37.20
N PRO A 20 4.22 10.46 36.22
CA PRO A 20 3.66 11.37 35.23
C PRO A 20 2.93 12.47 36.02
N PRO A 21 3.07 13.77 35.63
CA PRO A 21 2.25 14.81 36.19
C PRO A 21 0.80 14.34 36.04
N ALA A 22 -0.01 14.54 37.10
CA ALA A 22 -1.43 14.23 37.06
C ALA A 22 -1.96 14.75 35.72
N ALA A 23 -2.55 13.88 34.91
CA ALA A 23 -3.10 14.25 33.63
C ALA A 23 -4.04 15.42 33.91
N GLN A 24 -3.67 16.64 33.49
CA GLN A 24 -4.63 17.75 33.43
C GLN A 24 -5.78 17.22 32.59
N ALA A 25 -6.99 17.35 33.11
CA ALA A 25 -8.18 17.01 32.36
C ALA A 25 -8.05 17.73 31.02
N GLN A 26 -7.86 16.96 29.95
CA GLN A 26 -7.74 17.51 28.61
C GLN A 26 -9.10 18.12 28.32
N ASP A 27 -9.15 19.42 28.06
CA ASP A 27 -10.40 20.11 27.76
C ASP A 27 -11.10 19.36 26.62
N ALA A 28 -12.37 19.07 26.81
CA ALA A 28 -13.15 18.39 25.77
C ALA A 28 -13.23 19.29 24.53
N PRO A 29 -13.16 18.73 23.30
CA PRO A 29 -13.36 19.53 22.10
C PRO A 29 -14.77 20.13 22.11
N PRO A 30 -14.97 21.32 21.47
CA PRO A 30 -16.29 21.92 21.39
C PRO A 30 -17.24 21.05 20.58
N SER A 31 -18.52 21.05 20.92
CA SER A 31 -19.58 20.61 20.03
C SER A 31 -19.96 21.74 19.07
N TYR A 32 -20.60 21.43 17.94
CA TYR A 32 -20.84 22.38 16.88
C TYR A 32 -22.33 22.43 16.49
N ARG A 33 -22.90 23.64 16.52
CA ARG A 33 -24.16 23.97 15.88
C ARG A 33 -23.93 24.19 14.39
N ILE A 34 -24.93 23.82 13.57
CA ILE A 34 -24.91 24.03 12.11
C ILE A 34 -25.83 25.21 11.76
N ASP A 35 -25.31 26.10 10.92
CA ASP A 35 -26.05 27.05 10.14
C ASP A 35 -25.87 26.73 8.64
N TYR A 36 -27.00 26.52 7.91
CA TYR A 36 -26.99 26.16 6.49
C TYR A 36 -26.96 27.41 5.62
N LEU A 37 -25.97 27.51 4.76
CA LEU A 37 -25.75 28.67 3.89
C LEU A 37 -26.52 28.61 2.57
N GLY A 38 -26.98 27.43 2.17
CA GLY A 38 -27.58 27.19 0.87
C GLY A 38 -26.71 26.38 -0.07
N PRO A 39 -27.18 26.08 -1.30
CA PRO A 39 -26.42 25.33 -2.30
C PRO A 39 -25.19 26.14 -2.73
N GLY A 40 -24.03 25.56 -2.55
CA GLY A 40 -22.71 26.15 -2.83
C GLY A 40 -21.62 25.48 -2.00
N SER A 41 -20.37 25.58 -2.45
CA SER A 41 -19.21 24.99 -1.78
C SER A 41 -18.37 26.11 -1.17
N PRO A 42 -18.16 26.14 0.16
CA PRO A 42 -17.25 27.07 0.79
C PRO A 42 -15.79 26.79 0.36
N THR A 43 -15.00 27.86 0.28
CA THR A 43 -13.57 27.81 -0.08
C THR A 43 -12.66 28.45 0.96
N ALA A 44 -13.15 29.47 1.72
CA ALA A 44 -12.38 30.08 2.80
C ALA A 44 -13.33 30.73 3.84
N ILE A 45 -12.80 30.94 5.05
CA ILE A 45 -13.44 31.66 6.15
C ILE A 45 -12.42 32.56 6.85
N ASN A 46 -12.79 33.78 7.17
CA ASN A 46 -11.95 34.69 7.96
C ASN A 46 -12.34 34.73 9.45
N ASN A 47 -11.60 35.51 10.26
CA ASN A 47 -11.86 35.63 11.70
C ASN A 47 -13.05 36.49 12.05
N THR A 48 -13.61 37.26 11.10
CA THR A 48 -14.81 38.09 11.30
C THR A 48 -16.10 37.37 10.89
N GLY A 49 -16.04 36.08 10.50
CA GLY A 49 -17.22 35.27 10.17
C GLY A 49 -17.69 35.40 8.72
N ILE A 50 -16.88 35.98 7.85
CA ILE A 50 -17.13 36.00 6.40
C ILE A 50 -16.69 34.69 5.80
N VAL A 51 -17.60 33.99 5.12
CA VAL A 51 -17.33 32.78 4.35
C VAL A 51 -17.51 33.09 2.87
N VAL A 52 -16.59 32.64 2.07
CA VAL A 52 -16.64 32.74 0.60
C VAL A 52 -16.72 31.37 -0.03
N GLY A 53 -17.33 31.31 -1.20
CA GLY A 53 -17.49 30.03 -1.90
C GLY A 53 -18.06 30.19 -3.30
N ALA A 54 -18.43 29.08 -3.92
CA ALA A 54 -19.05 29.11 -5.24
C ALA A 54 -20.16 28.07 -5.40
N GLN A 55 -21.19 28.44 -6.14
CA GLN A 55 -22.17 27.50 -6.67
C GLN A 55 -21.76 27.04 -8.08
N VAL A 56 -21.87 25.74 -8.31
CA VAL A 56 -21.55 25.14 -9.62
C VAL A 56 -22.84 24.87 -10.37
N ASN A 57 -22.99 25.50 -11.54
CA ASN A 57 -24.11 25.31 -12.46
C ASN A 57 -23.57 24.82 -13.82
N GLY A 58 -23.51 23.50 -14.00
CA GLY A 58 -22.83 22.89 -15.16
C GLY A 58 -21.32 23.14 -15.11
N SER A 59 -20.76 23.82 -16.12
CA SER A 59 -19.34 24.22 -16.17
C SER A 59 -19.06 25.61 -15.59
N VAL A 60 -20.11 26.34 -15.19
CA VAL A 60 -20.02 27.72 -14.70
C VAL A 60 -20.01 27.74 -13.19
N ARG A 61 -19.10 28.53 -12.60
CA ARG A 61 -19.05 28.80 -11.15
C ARG A 61 -19.52 30.24 -10.91
N GLN A 62 -20.45 30.39 -9.97
CA GLN A 62 -20.93 31.68 -9.51
C GLN A 62 -20.34 31.97 -8.13
N PRO A 63 -19.65 33.09 -7.91
CA PRO A 63 -19.03 33.42 -6.64
C PRO A 63 -20.08 33.85 -5.62
N LEU A 64 -19.90 33.38 -4.38
CA LEU A 64 -20.82 33.58 -3.27
C LEU A 64 -20.07 34.09 -2.03
N VAL A 65 -20.79 34.84 -1.20
CA VAL A 65 -20.35 35.29 0.12
C VAL A 65 -21.47 35.08 1.15
N SER A 66 -21.08 34.68 2.35
CA SER A 66 -21.94 34.71 3.55
C SER A 66 -21.27 35.58 4.62
N VAL A 67 -22.04 36.40 5.30
CA VAL A 67 -21.58 37.22 6.42
C VAL A 67 -22.39 36.83 7.65
N ASP A 68 -21.73 36.59 8.76
CA ASP A 68 -22.35 36.21 10.06
C ASP A 68 -23.28 34.99 9.97
N GLY A 69 -22.99 34.04 9.12
CA GLY A 69 -23.82 32.83 8.96
C GLY A 69 -25.10 33.02 8.15
N ALA A 70 -25.31 34.18 7.54
CA ALA A 70 -26.42 34.39 6.63
C ALA A 70 -26.36 33.48 5.40
N PRO A 71 -27.50 33.14 4.76
CA PRO A 71 -27.53 32.44 3.51
C PRO A 71 -26.66 33.10 2.43
N TRP A 72 -26.15 32.31 1.50
CA TRP A 72 -25.33 32.79 0.40
C TRP A 72 -25.90 33.95 -0.36
N ALA A 73 -25.11 35.00 -0.52
CA ALA A 73 -25.35 36.11 -1.42
C ALA A 73 -24.36 36.07 -2.60
N PRO A 74 -24.80 36.41 -3.83
CA PRO A 74 -23.91 36.44 -4.98
C PRO A 74 -22.96 37.63 -4.90
N LEU A 75 -21.68 37.38 -5.24
CA LEU A 75 -20.69 38.42 -5.46
C LEU A 75 -20.78 38.95 -6.91
N PRO A 76 -20.50 40.25 -7.14
CA PRO A 76 -20.46 40.82 -8.50
C PRO A 76 -19.36 40.14 -9.33
N VAL A 77 -19.57 40.04 -10.64
CA VAL A 77 -18.64 39.39 -11.59
C VAL A 77 -18.12 40.42 -12.61
N PRO A 78 -16.89 40.26 -13.12
CA PRO A 78 -16.40 41.10 -14.23
C PRO A 78 -17.25 40.96 -15.48
N ALA A 79 -17.38 42.04 -16.27
CA ALA A 79 -18.33 42.15 -17.38
C ALA A 79 -18.22 41.07 -18.47
N ALA A 80 -17.08 40.47 -18.68
CA ALA A 80 -16.88 39.41 -19.68
C ALA A 80 -16.69 38.02 -19.07
N ALA A 81 -16.92 37.87 -17.77
CA ALA A 81 -16.68 36.61 -17.08
C ALA A 81 -17.79 35.59 -17.33
N MET A 82 -17.39 34.36 -17.68
CA MET A 82 -18.29 33.21 -17.78
C MET A 82 -18.32 32.38 -16.51
N SER A 83 -17.20 32.27 -15.80
CA SER A 83 -17.07 31.48 -14.58
C SER A 83 -16.15 32.21 -13.62
N VAL A 84 -16.58 32.39 -12.37
CA VAL A 84 -15.80 33.12 -11.35
C VAL A 84 -15.92 32.39 -10.03
N PHE A 85 -14.84 32.29 -9.28
CA PHE A 85 -14.87 31.75 -7.94
C PHE A 85 -13.84 32.40 -7.03
N PRO A 86 -14.20 32.68 -5.77
CA PRO A 86 -13.27 33.17 -4.75
C PRO A 86 -12.36 32.04 -4.28
N THR A 87 -11.15 32.40 -3.90
CA THR A 87 -10.14 31.48 -3.37
C THR A 87 -9.86 31.73 -1.90
N ASP A 88 -9.87 33.02 -1.46
CA ASP A 88 -9.54 33.38 -0.10
C ASP A 88 -10.18 34.72 0.31
N VAL A 89 -10.17 35.00 1.65
CA VAL A 89 -10.72 36.21 2.25
C VAL A 89 -9.95 36.62 3.50
N ASN A 90 -9.53 37.89 3.60
CA ASN A 90 -8.86 38.41 4.79
C ASN A 90 -9.86 39.01 5.82
N ASP A 91 -9.35 39.39 7.02
CA ASP A 91 -10.18 39.93 8.10
C ASP A 91 -10.77 41.34 7.82
N ALA A 92 -10.20 42.06 6.83
CA ALA A 92 -10.80 43.32 6.34
C ALA A 92 -11.97 43.07 5.36
N GLY A 93 -12.29 41.82 5.07
CA GLY A 93 -13.33 41.39 4.14
C GLY A 93 -12.95 41.53 2.66
N VAL A 94 -11.68 41.79 2.34
CA VAL A 94 -11.21 41.74 0.95
C VAL A 94 -11.14 40.29 0.53
N ILE A 95 -11.81 39.97 -0.59
CA ILE A 95 -11.87 38.63 -1.17
C ILE A 95 -11.00 38.60 -2.41
N VAL A 96 -10.29 37.51 -2.67
CA VAL A 96 -9.54 37.28 -3.89
C VAL A 96 -10.04 36.04 -4.63
N GLY A 97 -9.71 35.92 -5.92
CA GLY A 97 -10.17 34.78 -6.69
C GLY A 97 -9.79 34.84 -8.16
N VAL A 98 -10.46 34.00 -8.95
CA VAL A 98 -10.16 33.78 -10.36
C VAL A 98 -11.43 33.95 -11.20
N SER A 99 -11.29 34.68 -12.30
CA SER A 99 -12.31 34.88 -13.32
C SER A 99 -11.88 34.23 -14.63
N PHE A 100 -12.78 33.52 -15.30
CA PHE A 100 -12.59 32.93 -16.63
C PHE A 100 -13.52 33.62 -17.63
N ALA A 101 -12.98 34.11 -18.72
CA ALA A 101 -13.70 34.57 -19.88
C ALA A 101 -14.04 33.42 -20.84
N ALA A 102 -14.61 33.73 -22.03
CA ALA A 102 -15.01 32.73 -23.02
C ALA A 102 -13.85 31.89 -23.59
N ASP A 103 -12.65 32.41 -23.55
CA ASP A 103 -11.40 31.72 -23.96
C ASP A 103 -10.78 30.85 -22.86
N TRP A 104 -11.43 30.76 -21.70
CA TRP A 104 -10.97 30.03 -20.53
C TRP A 104 -9.61 30.46 -19.97
N ASN A 105 -9.11 31.64 -20.37
CA ASN A 105 -7.91 32.21 -19.78
C ASN A 105 -8.22 32.80 -18.39
N PRO A 106 -7.55 32.34 -17.34
CA PRO A 106 -7.79 32.84 -16.00
C PRO A 106 -7.24 34.23 -15.80
N THR A 107 -7.98 35.04 -15.07
CA THR A 107 -7.63 36.39 -14.67
C THR A 107 -7.84 36.55 -13.18
N ALA A 108 -6.82 37.02 -12.46
CA ALA A 108 -6.90 37.30 -11.03
C ALA A 108 -7.85 38.48 -10.76
N VAL A 109 -8.72 38.32 -9.79
CA VAL A 109 -9.69 39.34 -9.35
C VAL A 109 -9.68 39.48 -7.85
N ARG A 110 -10.13 40.65 -7.37
CA ARG A 110 -10.47 40.86 -5.96
C ARG A 110 -11.82 41.54 -5.83
N TRP A 111 -12.45 41.31 -4.71
CA TRP A 111 -13.66 42.02 -4.29
C TRP A 111 -13.35 42.85 -3.04
N VAL A 112 -13.61 44.13 -3.14
CA VAL A 112 -13.35 45.08 -2.06
C VAL A 112 -14.70 45.51 -1.46
N PRO A 113 -14.86 45.50 -0.12
CA PRO A 113 -16.06 46.00 0.54
C PRO A 113 -16.37 47.43 0.11
N SER A 114 -17.67 47.73 -0.08
CA SER A 114 -18.17 49.05 -0.46
C SER A 114 -19.49 49.35 0.23
N SER A 115 -19.96 50.56 0.17
CA SER A 115 -21.24 51.01 0.82
C SER A 115 -22.48 50.25 0.34
N GLY A 116 -22.42 49.57 -0.79
CA GLY A 116 -23.51 48.77 -1.37
C GLY A 116 -23.24 47.26 -1.44
N GLY A 117 -22.25 46.76 -0.74
CA GLY A 117 -21.82 45.36 -0.80
C GLY A 117 -20.36 45.22 -1.26
N TYR A 118 -20.12 44.57 -2.36
CA TYR A 118 -18.78 44.34 -2.88
C TYR A 118 -18.60 44.98 -4.27
N ARG A 119 -17.40 45.50 -4.54
CA ARG A 119 -16.94 45.93 -5.86
C ARG A 119 -15.87 44.99 -6.35
N VAL A 120 -16.01 44.43 -7.56
CA VAL A 120 -15.02 43.59 -8.18
C VAL A 120 -13.97 44.38 -8.95
N GLU A 121 -12.73 44.04 -8.81
CA GLU A 121 -11.57 44.63 -9.52
C GLU A 121 -10.74 43.52 -10.16
N VAL A 122 -10.26 43.79 -11.38
CA VAL A 122 -9.28 42.93 -12.05
C VAL A 122 -7.89 43.35 -11.59
N LEU A 123 -7.11 42.42 -11.10
CA LEU A 123 -5.73 42.66 -10.66
C LEU A 123 -4.79 42.83 -11.85
N PRO A 124 -3.72 43.63 -11.69
CA PRO A 124 -2.72 43.78 -12.72
C PRO A 124 -2.05 42.45 -13.03
N ARG A 125 -1.53 42.33 -14.23
CA ARG A 125 -0.84 41.14 -14.76
C ARG A 125 0.60 41.47 -15.06
N ILE A 126 1.52 40.52 -14.82
CA ILE A 126 2.91 40.66 -15.28
C ILE A 126 2.92 40.75 -16.81
N PRO A 127 3.60 41.71 -17.42
CA PRO A 127 3.68 41.84 -18.87
C PRO A 127 4.17 40.56 -19.56
N GLY A 128 3.44 40.11 -20.58
CA GLY A 128 3.75 38.87 -21.29
C GLY A 128 3.11 37.61 -20.75
N ASP A 129 2.35 37.67 -19.65
CA ASP A 129 1.65 36.53 -19.14
C ASP A 129 0.30 36.28 -19.85
N ALA A 130 0.02 35.00 -20.14
CA ALA A 130 -1.26 34.55 -20.71
C ALA A 130 -2.36 34.48 -19.66
N SER A 131 -2.02 34.21 -18.41
CA SER A 131 -2.99 33.94 -17.34
C SER A 131 -2.46 34.42 -15.99
N SER A 132 -3.38 34.76 -15.08
CA SER A 132 -3.08 35.07 -13.68
C SER A 132 -4.17 34.50 -12.76
N TYR A 133 -3.77 34.00 -11.59
CA TYR A 133 -4.63 33.47 -10.56
C TYR A 133 -4.30 34.19 -9.25
N ALA A 134 -5.27 34.74 -8.56
CA ALA A 134 -5.11 35.11 -7.16
C ALA A 134 -5.49 33.90 -6.32
N LEU A 135 -4.65 33.51 -5.37
CA LEU A 135 -4.78 32.26 -4.63
C LEU A 135 -5.00 32.49 -3.14
N ALA A 136 -4.27 33.42 -2.53
CA ALA A 136 -4.38 33.76 -1.12
C ALA A 136 -4.21 35.26 -0.88
N ILE A 137 -4.72 35.74 0.25
CA ILE A 137 -4.60 37.13 0.70
C ILE A 137 -4.33 37.16 2.21
N ASP A 138 -3.34 37.95 2.62
CA ASP A 138 -3.09 38.17 4.04
C ASP A 138 -3.89 39.37 4.63
N ASN A 139 -3.78 39.55 5.96
CA ASN A 139 -4.44 40.65 6.64
C ASN A 139 -3.81 42.03 6.40
N LEU A 140 -2.66 42.12 5.73
CA LEU A 140 -2.06 43.35 5.25
C LEU A 140 -2.51 43.72 3.83
N GLY A 141 -3.31 42.86 3.19
CA GLY A 141 -3.80 43.03 1.83
C GLY A 141 -2.80 42.60 0.74
N GLN A 142 -1.74 41.88 1.12
CA GLN A 142 -0.83 41.28 0.17
C GLN A 142 -1.47 40.03 -0.44
N ILE A 143 -1.43 39.93 -1.77
CA ILE A 143 -2.09 38.86 -2.53
C ILE A 143 -1.01 37.99 -3.18
N ALA A 144 -0.99 36.71 -2.84
CA ALA A 144 -0.16 35.74 -3.53
C ALA A 144 -0.92 35.09 -4.70
N GLY A 145 -0.23 34.93 -5.81
CA GLY A 145 -0.86 34.39 -6.99
C GLY A 145 0.12 33.67 -7.91
N ALA A 146 -0.45 32.98 -8.88
CA ALA A 146 0.29 32.21 -9.86
C ALA A 146 0.03 32.72 -11.27
N ARG A 147 0.96 32.42 -12.17
CA ARG A 147 0.92 32.81 -13.57
C ARG A 147 1.29 31.67 -14.51
N ARG A 148 0.91 31.84 -15.77
CA ARG A 148 1.38 30.99 -16.86
C ARG A 148 1.85 31.87 -17.99
N ALA A 149 3.13 31.77 -18.35
CA ALA A 149 3.71 32.50 -19.48
C ALA A 149 3.14 32.02 -20.84
N LEU A 150 3.11 32.89 -21.82
CA LEU A 150 2.83 32.56 -23.21
C LEU A 150 3.97 31.69 -23.76
N GLY A 151 3.73 30.39 -23.97
CA GLY A 151 4.69 29.42 -24.49
C GLY A 151 4.82 28.16 -23.67
N TYR A 152 5.42 27.12 -24.24
CA TYR A 152 5.53 25.76 -23.70
C TYR A 152 6.53 25.65 -22.54
N ALA A 153 6.26 26.27 -21.41
CA ALA A 153 7.00 25.94 -20.19
C ALA A 153 6.01 25.57 -19.08
N PRO A 154 6.08 24.37 -18.50
CA PRO A 154 5.26 23.99 -17.35
C PRO A 154 5.86 24.53 -16.02
N THR A 155 6.62 25.59 -16.05
CA THR A 155 7.18 26.23 -14.86
C THR A 155 6.21 27.29 -14.37
N GLY A 156 5.30 26.87 -13.48
CA GLY A 156 4.49 27.80 -12.71
C GLY A 156 5.41 28.67 -11.87
N SER A 157 5.50 29.95 -12.18
CA SER A 157 6.08 30.94 -11.29
C SER A 157 4.98 31.76 -10.63
N GLY A 158 5.28 32.32 -9.47
CA GLY A 158 4.36 33.10 -8.68
C GLY A 158 4.58 34.60 -8.78
N TRP A 159 3.61 35.33 -8.28
CA TRP A 159 3.67 36.76 -8.06
C TRP A 159 3.05 37.11 -6.72
N VAL A 160 3.45 38.24 -6.15
CA VAL A 160 2.79 38.91 -5.03
C VAL A 160 2.38 40.28 -5.46
N TYR A 161 1.19 40.71 -5.07
CA TYR A 161 0.63 42.04 -5.31
C TYR A 161 0.26 42.74 -4.00
N SER A 162 0.56 44.02 -3.91
CA SER A 162 -0.02 44.91 -2.89
C SER A 162 -0.37 46.25 -3.52
N ASP A 163 -1.30 47.01 -2.91
CA ASP A 163 -1.71 48.33 -3.44
C ASP A 163 -0.54 49.34 -3.44
N GLU A 164 0.39 49.24 -2.50
CA GLU A 164 1.57 50.13 -2.41
C GLU A 164 2.74 49.66 -3.29
N GLY A 165 3.01 48.35 -3.30
CA GLY A 165 4.19 47.77 -3.98
C GLY A 165 3.93 47.31 -5.41
N GLY A 166 2.67 47.32 -5.86
CA GLY A 166 2.32 46.79 -7.18
C GLY A 166 2.52 45.28 -7.28
N ILE A 167 2.71 44.77 -8.49
CA ILE A 167 2.92 43.34 -8.74
C ILE A 167 4.42 43.02 -8.83
N VAL A 168 4.85 42.01 -8.07
CA VAL A 168 6.24 41.52 -7.98
C VAL A 168 6.31 40.11 -8.53
N ASP A 169 7.19 39.87 -9.50
CA ASP A 169 7.51 38.54 -10.03
C ASP A 169 8.48 37.85 -9.09
N LEU A 170 8.04 36.75 -8.47
CA LEU A 170 8.84 36.02 -7.48
C LEU A 170 10.05 35.32 -8.11
N ALA A 171 9.93 34.84 -9.33
CA ALA A 171 11.06 34.24 -10.04
C ALA A 171 12.13 35.27 -10.46
N ALA A 172 11.69 36.41 -10.97
CA ALA A 172 12.61 37.46 -11.40
C ALA A 172 13.30 38.18 -10.23
N THR A 173 12.58 38.35 -9.10
CA THR A 173 13.06 39.12 -7.94
C THR A 173 13.87 38.26 -6.97
N TYR A 174 13.44 37.05 -6.69
CA TYR A 174 13.99 36.16 -5.64
C TYR A 174 14.57 34.86 -6.19
N GLY A 175 14.45 34.58 -7.50
CA GLY A 175 14.81 33.28 -8.07
C GLY A 175 13.90 32.12 -7.64
N TRP A 176 12.72 32.43 -7.08
CA TRP A 176 11.79 31.44 -6.57
C TRP A 176 10.79 31.02 -7.65
N TRP A 177 10.85 29.75 -8.03
CA TRP A 177 10.08 29.16 -9.15
C TRP A 177 8.91 28.28 -8.70
N SER A 178 8.64 28.20 -7.39
CA SER A 178 7.52 27.43 -6.87
C SER A 178 6.19 28.14 -7.10
N TYR A 179 5.14 27.36 -7.16
CA TYR A 179 3.75 27.83 -7.30
C TYR A 179 3.23 28.29 -5.92
N PRO A 180 2.97 29.57 -5.70
CA PRO A 180 2.42 30.03 -4.43
C PRO A 180 1.07 29.40 -4.16
N VAL A 181 0.81 29.04 -2.91
CA VAL A 181 -0.48 28.51 -2.47
C VAL A 181 -1.07 29.32 -1.32
N ASP A 182 -0.21 29.94 -0.48
CA ASP A 182 -0.65 30.78 0.64
C ASP A 182 0.40 31.81 1.02
N ILE A 183 -0.03 32.88 1.74
CA ILE A 183 0.79 33.99 2.25
C ILE A 183 0.31 34.42 3.62
N ASN A 184 1.23 34.76 4.53
CA ASN A 184 0.87 35.33 5.84
C ASN A 184 1.31 36.78 6.00
N GLY A 185 0.76 37.46 7.05
CA GLY A 185 1.06 38.85 7.36
C GLY A 185 2.52 39.14 7.78
N ALA A 186 3.36 38.11 7.94
CA ALA A 186 4.80 38.26 8.13
C ALA A 186 5.58 38.29 6.81
N GLY A 187 4.88 38.26 5.66
CA GLY A 187 5.50 38.24 4.33
C GLY A 187 6.08 36.88 3.94
N GLN A 188 5.60 35.79 4.54
CA GLN A 188 6.03 34.45 4.20
C GLN A 188 5.06 33.84 3.18
N VAL A 189 5.57 33.44 2.04
CA VAL A 189 4.85 32.77 0.95
C VAL A 189 5.25 31.29 0.94
N ILE A 190 4.29 30.40 0.87
CA ILE A 190 4.55 28.97 0.71
C ILE A 190 4.16 28.47 -0.68
N GLY A 191 4.91 27.48 -1.17
CA GLY A 191 4.64 26.78 -2.43
C GLY A 191 5.46 25.51 -2.52
N GLY A 192 4.80 24.37 -2.86
CA GLY A 192 5.48 23.10 -2.86
C GLY A 192 6.06 22.76 -1.49
N ALA A 193 7.34 22.45 -1.44
CA ALA A 193 8.08 22.16 -0.20
C ALA A 193 8.95 23.36 0.27
N GLU A 194 8.62 24.58 -0.15
CA GLU A 194 9.42 25.78 0.10
C GLU A 194 8.60 26.89 0.76
N ARG A 195 9.29 27.71 1.53
CA ARG A 195 8.80 28.96 2.09
C ARG A 195 9.76 30.08 1.71
N LEU A 196 9.24 31.10 1.02
CA LEU A 196 9.95 32.32 0.71
C LEU A 196 9.57 33.41 1.72
N ASP A 197 10.56 34.06 2.32
CA ASP A 197 10.40 35.28 3.10
C ASP A 197 10.61 36.50 2.19
N LEU A 198 9.57 37.31 1.98
CA LEU A 198 9.60 38.47 1.09
C LEU A 198 10.48 39.59 1.62
N THR A 199 10.70 39.65 2.95
CA THR A 199 11.50 40.71 3.58
C THR A 199 13.00 40.46 3.41
N THR A 200 13.41 39.20 3.58
CA THR A 200 14.84 38.82 3.52
C THR A 200 15.25 38.24 2.17
N GLY A 201 14.29 37.78 1.37
CA GLY A 201 14.52 37.02 0.15
C GLY A 201 14.98 35.57 0.42
N GLU A 202 14.97 35.12 1.67
CA GLU A 202 15.42 33.80 2.02
C GLU A 202 14.38 32.74 1.63
N VAL A 203 14.85 31.69 0.95
CA VAL A 203 14.05 30.51 0.63
C VAL A 203 14.41 29.40 1.62
N THR A 204 13.46 29.07 2.47
CA THR A 204 13.61 27.95 3.43
C THR A 204 12.98 26.70 2.84
N TRP A 205 13.76 25.63 2.71
CA TRP A 205 13.26 24.32 2.37
C TRP A 205 12.55 23.71 3.60
N ILE A 206 11.24 23.43 3.49
CA ILE A 206 10.46 22.83 4.58
C ILE A 206 10.95 21.39 4.87
N GLY A 207 11.71 20.80 3.92
CA GLY A 207 12.33 19.49 4.06
C GLY A 207 11.56 18.38 3.31
N ASN A 208 12.16 17.20 3.29
CA ASN A 208 11.54 15.99 2.73
C ASN A 208 10.67 15.24 3.76
N GLY A 209 10.48 15.82 4.97
CA GLY A 209 9.90 15.11 6.09
C GLY A 209 10.85 14.03 6.65
N PRO A 210 10.36 13.20 7.58
CA PRO A 210 11.07 12.00 8.04
C PRO A 210 11.40 11.05 6.87
N PRO A 211 12.42 10.16 7.02
CA PRO A 211 12.95 9.32 5.92
C PRO A 211 11.92 8.41 5.21
N GLU A 212 10.81 8.11 5.86
CA GLU A 212 9.71 7.32 5.32
C GLU A 212 8.86 8.07 4.26
N TYR A 213 9.01 9.40 4.13
CA TYR A 213 8.28 10.21 3.16
C TYR A 213 9.16 10.56 1.94
N ASN A 214 8.54 10.72 0.78
CA ASN A 214 9.23 11.02 -0.48
C ASN A 214 8.84 12.35 -1.13
N ALA A 215 7.72 12.92 -0.72
CA ALA A 215 7.24 14.21 -1.23
C ALA A 215 6.45 14.93 -0.14
N VAL A 216 6.66 16.24 -0.07
CA VAL A 216 5.99 17.14 0.86
C VAL A 216 5.44 18.32 0.08
N THR A 217 4.24 18.77 0.43
CA THR A 217 3.60 19.94 -0.16
C THR A 217 2.95 20.76 0.94
N GLY A 218 3.39 21.98 1.16
CA GLY A 218 2.72 22.97 2.00
C GLY A 218 1.45 23.45 1.32
N VAL A 219 0.39 23.67 2.10
CA VAL A 219 -0.93 24.09 1.62
C VAL A 219 -1.35 25.41 2.24
N ALA A 220 -1.08 25.61 3.53
CA ALA A 220 -1.47 26.82 4.25
C ALA A 220 -0.41 27.21 5.29
N VAL A 221 -0.26 28.52 5.55
CA VAL A 221 0.66 29.10 6.54
C VAL A 221 -0.04 30.11 7.43
N ASN A 222 0.09 29.96 8.75
CA ASN A 222 -0.50 30.94 9.67
C ASN A 222 0.46 32.10 10.01
N ALA A 223 -0.04 33.07 10.77
CA ALA A 223 0.73 34.25 11.20
C ALA A 223 2.00 33.92 12.02
N ALA A 224 2.03 32.78 12.70
CA ALA A 224 3.21 32.31 13.45
C ALA A 224 4.24 31.56 12.57
N GLY A 225 3.95 31.40 11.27
CA GLY A 225 4.83 30.67 10.33
C GLY A 225 4.72 29.14 10.42
N LEU A 226 3.69 28.61 11.11
CA LEU A 226 3.37 27.19 11.08
C LEU A 226 2.78 26.85 9.71
N VAL A 227 3.24 25.74 9.11
CA VAL A 227 2.75 25.31 7.80
C VAL A 227 1.97 24.01 7.92
N ALA A 228 0.74 24.02 7.42
CA ALA A 228 -0.03 22.79 7.20
C ALA A 228 0.20 22.27 5.78
N GLY A 229 0.24 20.95 5.62
CA GLY A 229 0.50 20.35 4.33
C GLY A 229 0.27 18.86 4.27
N ALA A 230 0.67 18.26 3.17
CA ALA A 230 0.55 16.84 2.89
C ALA A 230 1.92 16.21 2.58
N ALA A 231 2.16 14.99 3.08
CA ALA A 231 3.38 14.24 2.85
C ALA A 231 3.05 12.82 2.36
N SER A 232 3.69 12.40 1.27
CA SER A 232 3.48 11.08 0.67
C SER A 232 4.48 10.06 1.21
N LEU A 233 4.00 8.89 1.67
CA LEU A 233 4.84 7.78 2.15
C LEU A 233 5.63 7.12 1.00
N ARG A 234 6.91 6.88 1.22
CA ARG A 234 7.87 6.38 0.21
C ARG A 234 7.64 4.94 -0.24
N SER A 235 7.06 4.10 0.58
CA SER A 235 7.12 2.64 0.40
C SER A 235 5.80 1.94 0.13
N THR A 236 4.72 2.64 -0.17
CA THR A 236 3.44 1.98 -0.39
C THR A 236 3.03 2.04 -1.85
N SER A 237 2.69 0.89 -2.42
CA SER A 237 1.99 0.78 -3.71
C SER A 237 0.63 1.52 -3.73
N LEU A 238 0.19 2.04 -2.58
CA LEU A 238 -1.09 2.71 -2.35
C LEU A 238 -0.99 4.25 -2.32
N ASN A 239 0.21 4.84 -2.43
CA ASN A 239 0.43 6.29 -2.33
C ASN A 239 -0.29 6.92 -1.11
N ILE A 240 -0.06 6.37 0.07
CA ILE A 240 -0.64 6.91 1.30
C ILE A 240 -0.08 8.31 1.56
N VAL A 241 -0.97 9.25 1.84
CA VAL A 241 -0.65 10.64 2.14
C VAL A 241 -1.00 10.93 3.59
N SER A 242 -0.12 11.63 4.30
CA SER A 242 -0.33 12.09 5.67
C SER A 242 -0.43 13.60 5.72
N VAL A 243 -1.37 14.15 6.49
CA VAL A 243 -1.43 15.58 6.83
C VAL A 243 -0.43 15.86 7.93
N PHE A 244 0.29 16.94 7.81
CA PHE A 244 1.25 17.39 8.80
C PHE A 244 1.07 18.87 9.14
N ARG A 245 1.63 19.27 10.29
CA ARG A 245 1.96 20.64 10.65
C ARG A 245 3.48 20.74 10.84
N TYR A 246 4.12 21.62 10.12
CA TYR A 246 5.54 21.93 10.28
C TYR A 246 5.70 23.08 11.26
N GLU A 247 6.51 22.87 12.30
CA GLU A 247 6.68 23.76 13.44
C GLU A 247 8.10 24.40 13.44
N GLY A 248 8.70 24.57 12.26
CA GLY A 248 10.04 25.11 12.12
C GLY A 248 11.09 24.20 12.76
N PRO A 249 11.99 24.74 13.61
CA PRO A 249 13.04 23.94 14.27
C PRO A 249 12.50 22.83 15.17
N ALA A 250 11.25 22.93 15.67
CA ALA A 250 10.64 21.88 16.48
C ALA A 250 10.24 20.64 15.65
N GLY A 251 10.28 20.74 14.31
CA GLY A 251 10.09 19.62 13.41
C GLY A 251 8.68 19.46 12.86
N TRP A 252 8.26 18.22 12.71
CA TRP A 252 7.04 17.83 12.02
C TRP A 252 6.08 17.16 13.00
N ARG A 253 4.82 17.62 12.99
CA ARG A 253 3.72 16.93 13.68
C ARG A 253 2.80 16.30 12.64
N PHE A 254 2.73 14.98 12.59
CA PHE A 254 1.78 14.27 11.76
C PHE A 254 0.42 14.22 12.47
N ILE A 255 -0.64 14.59 11.72
CA ILE A 255 -1.98 14.84 12.25
C ILE A 255 -2.92 13.71 11.88
N ALA A 256 -2.97 13.37 10.59
CA ALA A 256 -3.86 12.38 10.02
C ALA A 256 -3.19 11.75 8.79
N GLY A 257 -3.63 10.57 8.35
CA GLY A 257 -3.17 9.99 7.11
C GLY A 257 -3.26 8.48 7.09
N SER A 258 -4.23 8.00 6.33
CA SER A 258 -4.42 6.58 6.07
C SER A 258 -4.80 6.31 4.62
N SER A 259 -4.96 7.35 3.80
CA SER A 259 -5.43 7.21 2.42
C SER A 259 -4.68 8.11 1.44
N ARG A 260 -4.76 7.79 0.14
CA ARG A 260 -4.25 8.62 -0.95
C ARG A 260 -5.03 9.91 -1.19
N TYR A 261 -6.14 10.11 -0.49
CA TYR A 261 -7.02 11.26 -0.63
C TYR A 261 -6.89 12.26 0.52
N THR A 262 -5.96 12.00 1.46
CA THR A 262 -5.75 12.87 2.61
C THR A 262 -5.03 14.14 2.19
N GLN A 263 -5.61 15.32 2.47
CA GLN A 263 -5.04 16.63 2.14
C GLN A 263 -5.35 17.64 3.26
N ALA A 264 -4.37 18.47 3.61
CA ALA A 264 -4.64 19.67 4.41
C ALA A 264 -5.44 20.67 3.57
N SER A 265 -6.27 21.48 4.21
CA SER A 265 -7.02 22.56 3.55
C SER A 265 -6.75 23.92 4.17
N SER A 266 -6.61 24.03 5.49
CA SER A 266 -6.38 25.30 6.17
C SER A 266 -5.56 25.16 7.46
N ILE A 267 -5.06 26.28 7.98
CA ILE A 267 -4.47 26.40 9.31
C ILE A 267 -4.85 27.77 9.89
N ASN A 268 -5.34 27.81 11.14
CA ASN A 268 -5.63 29.07 11.81
C ASN A 268 -4.47 29.59 12.66
N GLY A 269 -4.62 30.77 13.27
CA GLY A 269 -3.62 31.39 14.14
C GLY A 269 -3.27 30.56 15.38
N ARG A 270 -4.15 29.68 15.83
CA ARG A 270 -3.92 28.75 16.97
C ARG A 270 -3.11 27.53 16.57
N GLY A 271 -2.98 27.25 15.25
CA GLY A 271 -2.36 26.03 14.73
C GLY A 271 -3.34 24.86 14.62
N ASP A 272 -4.66 25.09 14.72
CA ASP A 272 -5.66 24.09 14.33
C ASP A 272 -5.61 23.91 12.81
N VAL A 273 -5.78 22.68 12.32
CA VAL A 273 -5.65 22.32 10.89
C VAL A 273 -6.91 21.66 10.38
N GLY A 274 -7.53 22.27 9.37
CA GLY A 274 -8.57 21.63 8.58
C GLY A 274 -8.00 20.69 7.55
N TYR A 275 -8.63 19.55 7.34
CA TYR A 275 -8.17 18.57 6.33
C TYR A 275 -9.31 17.71 5.79
N GLY A 276 -9.06 17.08 4.64
CA GLY A 276 -9.94 16.09 4.04
C GLY A 276 -9.24 14.73 3.93
N GLU A 277 -10.05 13.67 4.13
CA GLU A 277 -9.61 12.30 3.93
C GLU A 277 -10.73 11.52 3.21
N LEU A 278 -11.35 10.55 3.85
CA LEU A 278 -12.62 9.95 3.42
C LEU A 278 -13.84 10.75 3.91
N GLY A 279 -13.61 11.96 4.42
CA GLY A 279 -14.55 12.94 4.93
C GLY A 279 -13.82 14.16 5.51
N ALA A 280 -14.56 15.14 5.96
CA ALA A 280 -14.05 16.36 6.58
C ALA A 280 -13.46 16.08 7.97
N GLY A 281 -12.21 16.46 8.21
CA GLY A 281 -11.50 16.32 9.47
C GLY A 281 -10.91 17.62 9.98
N VAL A 282 -10.71 17.73 11.28
CA VAL A 282 -10.03 18.86 11.92
C VAL A 282 -9.09 18.37 13.03
N TYR A 283 -7.91 18.92 13.05
CA TYR A 283 -7.00 18.86 14.19
C TYR A 283 -7.17 20.14 14.99
N LEU A 284 -7.50 20.02 16.27
CA LEU A 284 -7.59 21.12 17.22
C LEU A 284 -6.35 21.07 18.13
N ASP A 285 -5.53 22.12 18.08
CA ASP A 285 -4.27 22.15 18.83
C ASP A 285 -4.55 22.05 20.35
N GLY A 286 -3.81 21.17 21.00
CA GLY A 286 -4.01 20.82 22.41
C GLY A 286 -5.16 19.83 22.67
N LEU A 287 -6.05 19.56 21.72
CA LEU A 287 -7.25 18.72 21.91
C LEU A 287 -7.17 17.41 21.10
N GLY A 288 -6.60 17.42 19.90
CA GLY A 288 -6.46 16.23 19.06
C GLY A 288 -7.16 16.30 17.71
N THR A 289 -7.31 15.14 17.07
CA THR A 289 -7.81 14.98 15.70
C THR A 289 -9.23 14.42 15.71
N TYR A 290 -10.12 14.99 14.91
CA TYR A 290 -11.55 14.70 14.92
C TYR A 290 -12.15 14.64 13.52
N ALA A 291 -13.06 13.69 13.26
CA ALA A 291 -13.97 13.82 12.14
C ALA A 291 -15.03 14.89 12.45
N VAL A 292 -15.24 15.85 11.57
CA VAL A 292 -16.15 16.99 11.83
C VAL A 292 -17.56 16.51 12.14
N GLY A 293 -18.02 15.44 11.49
CA GLY A 293 -19.35 14.86 11.77
C GLY A 293 -19.52 14.37 13.22
N GLU A 294 -18.44 14.02 13.91
CA GLU A 294 -18.47 13.58 15.31
C GLU A 294 -18.61 14.75 16.30
N LEU A 295 -18.28 15.96 15.85
CA LEU A 295 -18.34 17.16 16.66
C LEU A 295 -19.73 17.84 16.64
N LEU A 296 -20.68 17.37 15.83
CA LEU A 296 -22.01 17.94 15.75
C LEU A 296 -22.75 17.83 17.09
N ASP A 297 -23.43 18.89 17.50
CA ASP A 297 -24.28 18.88 18.68
C ASP A 297 -25.51 17.97 18.52
N PRO A 298 -26.20 17.60 19.60
CA PRO A 298 -27.38 16.75 19.53
C PRO A 298 -28.50 17.29 18.64
N ALA A 299 -28.66 18.61 18.59
CA ALA A 299 -29.72 19.26 17.82
C ALA A 299 -29.46 19.14 16.31
N ALA A 300 -28.21 19.39 15.87
CA ALA A 300 -27.79 19.23 14.48
C ALA A 300 -27.96 17.79 13.99
N ARG A 301 -27.59 16.80 14.83
CA ARG A 301 -27.78 15.37 14.53
C ARG A 301 -29.24 14.97 14.41
N SER A 302 -30.06 15.41 15.38
CA SER A 302 -31.50 15.11 15.39
C SER A 302 -32.23 15.77 14.24
N ALA A 303 -31.73 16.91 13.73
CA ALA A 303 -32.23 17.55 12.53
C ALA A 303 -31.86 16.81 11.22
N GLY A 304 -31.04 15.76 11.30
CA GLY A 304 -30.65 14.92 10.14
C GLY A 304 -29.46 15.44 9.35
N TRP A 305 -28.65 16.33 9.90
CA TRP A 305 -27.44 16.81 9.24
C TRP A 305 -26.31 15.78 9.25
N THR A 306 -25.64 15.64 8.11
CA THR A 306 -24.45 14.83 7.91
C THR A 306 -23.40 15.64 7.15
N ILE A 307 -22.13 15.44 7.49
CA ILE A 307 -21.02 16.10 6.80
C ILE A 307 -20.65 15.27 5.57
N THR A 308 -20.59 15.95 4.42
CA THR A 308 -20.27 15.31 3.13
C THR A 308 -19.03 15.91 2.45
N GLY A 309 -18.49 17.00 3.02
CA GLY A 309 -17.30 17.67 2.52
C GLY A 309 -16.03 16.82 2.65
N SER A 310 -15.09 17.10 1.77
CA SER A 310 -13.72 16.55 1.78
C SER A 310 -12.66 17.62 2.10
N SER A 311 -13.08 18.79 2.57
CA SER A 311 -12.23 19.88 3.06
C SER A 311 -12.92 20.60 4.21
N VAL A 312 -12.10 21.23 5.06
CA VAL A 312 -12.56 22.03 6.20
C VAL A 312 -11.71 23.28 6.29
N GLU A 313 -12.34 24.44 6.27
CA GLU A 313 -11.68 25.69 6.63
C GLU A 313 -11.96 26.00 8.09
N VAL A 314 -10.97 26.52 8.81
CA VAL A 314 -11.04 26.80 10.25
C VAL A 314 -10.49 28.20 10.56
N ASN A 315 -11.26 29.02 11.30
CA ASN A 315 -10.80 30.31 11.79
C ASN A 315 -10.30 30.26 13.25
N ASP A 316 -9.78 31.38 13.78
CA ASP A 316 -9.21 31.47 15.13
C ASP A 316 -10.25 31.28 16.27
N ALA A 317 -11.52 31.49 15.99
CA ALA A 317 -12.61 31.18 16.90
C ALA A 317 -13.04 29.71 16.85
N ARG A 318 -12.32 28.86 16.06
CA ARG A 318 -12.67 27.45 15.79
C ARG A 318 -14.02 27.30 15.09
N VAL A 319 -14.51 28.32 14.41
CA VAL A 319 -15.63 28.17 13.49
C VAL A 319 -15.14 27.42 12.27
N LEU A 320 -15.88 26.37 11.87
CA LEU A 320 -15.55 25.53 10.74
C LEU A 320 -16.50 25.81 9.58
N THR A 321 -16.03 25.65 8.36
CA THR A 321 -16.91 25.59 7.19
C THR A 321 -16.57 24.39 6.30
N THR A 322 -17.62 23.74 5.80
CA THR A 322 -17.51 22.55 4.97
C THR A 322 -18.82 22.30 4.20
N LEU A 323 -18.91 21.17 3.50
CA LEU A 323 -20.14 20.71 2.86
C LEU A 323 -20.92 19.74 3.75
N GLY A 324 -22.23 19.82 3.67
CA GLY A 324 -23.11 18.86 4.32
C GLY A 324 -24.40 18.61 3.58
N ARG A 325 -25.14 17.63 4.09
CA ARG A 325 -26.47 17.27 3.60
C ARG A 325 -27.39 16.99 4.77
N ASN A 326 -28.60 17.47 4.65
CA ASN A 326 -29.67 17.11 5.56
C ASN A 326 -30.46 15.94 4.98
N THR A 327 -30.45 14.82 5.67
CA THR A 327 -31.12 13.59 5.21
C THR A 327 -32.62 13.63 5.37
N SER A 328 -33.14 14.54 6.23
CA SER A 328 -34.57 14.72 6.47
C SER A 328 -35.23 15.68 5.47
N THR A 329 -34.54 16.76 5.09
CA THR A 329 -35.08 17.77 4.15
C THR A 329 -34.57 17.58 2.72
N GLY A 330 -33.45 16.88 2.54
CA GLY A 330 -32.76 16.73 1.26
C GLY A 330 -31.85 17.90 0.88
N GLU A 331 -31.77 18.95 1.69
CA GLU A 331 -30.89 20.10 1.49
C GLU A 331 -29.42 19.66 1.45
N ALA A 332 -28.62 20.24 0.55
CA ALA A 332 -27.19 19.99 0.45
C ALA A 332 -26.46 21.28 0.03
N GLY A 333 -25.31 21.54 0.64
CA GLY A 333 -24.52 22.75 0.34
C GLY A 333 -23.55 23.12 1.46
N GLY A 334 -23.21 24.42 1.49
CA GLY A 334 -22.27 24.99 2.45
C GLY A 334 -22.86 25.04 3.86
N LEU A 335 -22.04 24.73 4.83
CA LEU A 335 -22.35 24.79 6.25
C LEU A 335 -21.33 25.67 6.97
N ILE A 336 -21.81 26.46 7.94
CA ILE A 336 -21.00 27.00 9.02
C ILE A 336 -21.27 26.17 10.28
N LEU A 337 -20.23 25.78 10.96
CA LEU A 337 -20.29 25.07 12.23
C LEU A 337 -19.69 25.96 13.31
N THR A 338 -20.55 26.42 14.21
CA THR A 338 -20.19 27.33 15.31
C THR A 338 -19.99 26.51 16.59
N PRO A 339 -18.87 26.67 17.33
CA PRO A 339 -18.64 25.95 18.57
C PRO A 339 -19.71 26.26 19.61
N THR A 340 -20.22 25.23 20.29
CA THR A 340 -21.18 25.29 21.39
C THR A 340 -20.64 24.52 22.61
N GLY A 341 -21.45 24.33 23.66
CA GLY A 341 -21.10 23.55 24.84
C GLY A 341 -21.12 22.02 24.64
N ASP A 342 -21.52 21.27 25.62
CA ASP A 342 -21.30 19.84 25.86
C ASP A 342 -21.61 18.87 24.70
N LEU A 343 -20.71 17.90 24.50
CA LEU A 343 -20.89 16.80 23.59
C LEU A 343 -21.64 15.62 24.23
N PRO A 344 -22.43 14.86 23.46
CA PRO A 344 -23.13 13.69 24.00
C PRO A 344 -22.16 12.53 24.32
N VAL A 345 -22.42 11.90 25.46
CA VAL A 345 -21.73 10.67 25.88
C VAL A 345 -22.24 9.50 25.02
N PRO A 346 -21.36 8.61 24.50
CA PRO A 346 -21.82 7.43 23.78
C PRO A 346 -22.60 6.50 24.71
N PRO A 347 -23.57 5.71 24.20
CA PRO A 347 -24.16 4.62 24.96
C PRO A 347 -23.16 3.50 25.21
N PRO A 348 -23.37 2.66 26.25
CA PRO A 348 -22.48 1.53 26.53
C PRO A 348 -22.51 0.50 25.40
N PRO A 349 -21.39 -0.19 25.13
CA PRO A 349 -21.34 -1.32 24.24
C PRO A 349 -22.31 -2.43 24.70
N ALA A 350 -22.88 -3.15 23.73
CA ALA A 350 -23.77 -4.26 24.00
C ALA A 350 -23.10 -5.62 23.76
N ASN A 351 -23.69 -6.67 24.33
CA ASN A 351 -23.36 -8.06 24.04
C ASN A 351 -21.89 -8.42 24.21
N LEU A 352 -21.24 -7.88 25.27
CA LEU A 352 -19.88 -8.32 25.58
C LEU A 352 -19.87 -9.83 25.84
N ALA A 353 -19.07 -10.53 25.05
CA ALA A 353 -18.81 -11.96 25.15
C ALA A 353 -17.31 -12.22 25.22
N GLY A 354 -16.91 -13.38 25.71
CA GLY A 354 -15.51 -13.79 25.77
C GLY A 354 -15.38 -15.29 25.57
N VAL A 355 -14.37 -15.69 24.80
CA VAL A 355 -14.05 -17.10 24.55
C VAL A 355 -12.58 -17.36 24.85
N PRO A 356 -12.25 -18.51 25.47
CA PRO A 356 -10.87 -18.92 25.68
C PRO A 356 -10.22 -19.23 24.33
N HIS A 357 -8.99 -18.75 24.14
CA HIS A 357 -8.17 -18.98 22.95
C HIS A 357 -6.93 -19.80 23.33
N PRO A 358 -6.87 -21.09 22.96
CA PRO A 358 -5.69 -21.91 23.22
C PRO A 358 -4.51 -21.44 22.37
N ALA A 359 -3.30 -21.66 22.88
CA ALA A 359 -2.08 -21.35 22.14
C ALA A 359 -2.04 -22.11 20.79
N THR A 360 -1.63 -21.40 19.74
CA THR A 360 -1.40 -21.93 18.40
C THR A 360 0.00 -21.58 17.93
N ARG A 361 0.43 -22.10 16.78
CA ARG A 361 1.73 -21.78 16.21
C ARG A 361 1.93 -20.29 15.90
N SER A 362 0.92 -19.65 15.35
CA SER A 362 0.95 -18.21 15.02
C SER A 362 0.82 -17.33 16.25
N GLU A 363 0.21 -17.88 17.32
CA GLU A 363 -0.07 -17.22 18.58
C GLU A 363 0.32 -18.15 19.74
N PRO A 364 1.62 -18.25 20.09
CA PRO A 364 2.13 -19.22 21.07
C PRO A 364 1.84 -18.80 22.51
N TYR A 365 0.71 -18.17 22.75
CA TYR A 365 0.27 -17.70 24.06
C TYR A 365 -1.19 -18.08 24.31
N THR A 366 -1.50 -18.34 25.55
CA THR A 366 -2.87 -18.47 26.02
C THR A 366 -3.53 -17.11 26.04
N ALA A 367 -4.74 -17.00 25.51
CA ALA A 367 -5.45 -15.73 25.46
C ALA A 367 -6.96 -15.91 25.75
N ILE A 368 -7.63 -14.78 25.99
CA ILE A 368 -9.09 -14.69 25.95
C ILE A 368 -9.45 -13.66 24.87
N VAL A 369 -10.27 -14.09 23.91
CA VAL A 369 -10.80 -13.21 22.86
C VAL A 369 -12.14 -12.66 23.34
N LEU A 370 -12.23 -11.34 23.43
CA LEU A 370 -13.42 -10.59 23.76
C LEU A 370 -14.07 -10.07 22.50
N SER A 371 -15.40 -10.00 22.46
CA SER A 371 -16.18 -9.39 21.39
C SER A 371 -17.36 -8.61 21.98
N TRP A 372 -17.74 -7.52 21.33
CA TRP A 372 -18.89 -6.67 21.73
C TRP A 372 -19.50 -5.99 20.51
N GLU A 373 -20.66 -5.41 20.67
CA GLU A 373 -21.31 -4.62 19.63
C GLU A 373 -21.14 -3.12 19.90
N ASN A 374 -20.70 -2.40 18.85
CA ASN A 374 -20.71 -0.93 18.88
C ASN A 374 -22.13 -0.42 18.59
N THR A 375 -22.74 0.22 19.56
CA THR A 375 -24.11 0.72 19.49
C THR A 375 -24.24 2.18 19.05
N SER A 376 -23.10 2.85 18.73
CA SER A 376 -23.13 4.29 18.44
C SER A 376 -21.99 4.77 17.55
N VAL A 377 -22.32 5.66 16.62
CA VAL A 377 -21.34 6.43 15.82
C VAL A 377 -20.54 7.44 16.64
N LEU A 378 -20.95 7.69 17.92
CA LEU A 378 -20.23 8.58 18.83
C LEU A 378 -19.02 7.91 19.49
N THR A 379 -18.86 6.60 19.35
CA THR A 379 -17.76 5.84 19.95
C THR A 379 -16.46 6.09 19.22
N ARG A 380 -15.44 6.53 19.94
CA ARG A 380 -14.07 6.75 19.44
C ARG A 380 -13.08 5.69 19.89
N GLY A 381 -13.33 5.08 21.04
CA GLY A 381 -12.49 4.07 21.63
C GLY A 381 -13.25 3.30 22.68
N TYR A 382 -12.52 2.37 23.31
CA TYR A 382 -13.06 1.58 24.39
C TYR A 382 -12.07 1.51 25.55
N GLU A 383 -12.59 1.52 26.76
CA GLU A 383 -11.86 1.15 27.95
C GLU A 383 -12.29 -0.25 28.36
N LEU A 384 -11.33 -1.16 28.43
CA LEU A 384 -11.51 -2.49 28.94
C LEU A 384 -10.94 -2.60 30.33
N GLN A 385 -11.64 -3.33 31.18
CA GLN A 385 -11.14 -3.70 32.50
C GLN A 385 -11.34 -5.20 32.73
N ARG A 386 -10.40 -5.78 33.46
CA ARG A 386 -10.50 -7.15 33.95
C ARG A 386 -10.24 -7.21 35.45
N ARG A 387 -10.71 -8.30 36.07
CA ARG A 387 -10.29 -8.73 37.42
C ARG A 387 -10.24 -10.24 37.46
N VAL A 388 -9.50 -10.79 38.39
CA VAL A 388 -9.64 -12.20 38.73
C VAL A 388 -11.00 -12.39 39.40
N THR A 389 -11.78 -13.38 38.94
CA THR A 389 -13.13 -13.63 39.49
C THR A 389 -13.08 -13.87 40.99
N GLY A 390 -13.95 -13.18 41.72
CA GLY A 390 -13.99 -13.22 43.19
C GLY A 390 -13.17 -12.13 43.87
N THR A 391 -12.36 -11.33 43.14
CA THR A 391 -11.71 -10.12 43.67
C THR A 391 -12.55 -8.87 43.46
N THR A 392 -12.26 -7.82 44.21
CA THR A 392 -13.02 -6.54 44.13
C THR A 392 -12.43 -5.59 43.09
N ASP A 393 -11.12 -5.66 42.82
CA ASP A 393 -10.38 -4.59 42.14
C ASP A 393 -10.33 -4.83 40.63
N TRP A 394 -10.93 -3.90 39.88
CA TRP A 394 -10.86 -3.85 38.43
C TRP A 394 -9.55 -3.20 37.98
N VAL A 395 -8.82 -3.87 37.11
CA VAL A 395 -7.58 -3.40 36.53
C VAL A 395 -7.81 -2.97 35.09
N ALA A 396 -7.38 -1.78 34.71
CA ALA A 396 -7.44 -1.31 33.35
C ALA A 396 -6.52 -2.15 32.45
N MET A 397 -7.02 -2.48 31.26
CA MET A 397 -6.21 -3.15 30.25
C MET A 397 -5.24 -2.13 29.63
N PRO A 398 -3.97 -2.51 29.39
CA PRO A 398 -2.95 -1.58 28.90
C PRO A 398 -3.18 -1.09 27.47
N LEU A 399 -3.97 -1.81 26.67
CA LEU A 399 -4.32 -1.45 25.31
C LEU A 399 -5.81 -1.14 25.21
N VAL A 400 -6.13 0.05 24.72
CA VAL A 400 -7.49 0.47 24.40
C VAL A 400 -7.70 0.28 22.90
N PRO A 401 -8.64 -0.59 22.47
CA PRO A 401 -8.94 -0.78 21.05
C PRO A 401 -9.46 0.50 20.39
N PRO A 402 -9.23 0.71 19.08
CA PRO A 402 -9.81 1.82 18.33
C PRO A 402 -11.35 1.80 18.36
N GLY A 403 -12.00 2.93 18.17
CA GLY A 403 -13.46 3.06 18.21
C GLY A 403 -14.23 2.21 17.22
N THR A 404 -13.59 1.74 16.17
CA THR A 404 -14.15 0.80 15.18
C THR A 404 -13.95 -0.67 15.56
N ALA A 405 -13.12 -0.98 16.55
CA ALA A 405 -12.87 -2.35 16.98
C ALA A 405 -14.06 -2.88 17.78
N THR A 406 -14.50 -4.10 17.46
CA THR A 406 -15.53 -4.85 18.19
C THR A 406 -14.98 -6.11 18.83
N THR A 407 -13.66 -6.28 18.80
CA THR A 407 -12.94 -7.42 19.38
C THR A 407 -11.64 -6.97 20.04
N HIS A 408 -11.20 -7.73 21.04
CA HIS A 408 -9.88 -7.56 21.67
C HIS A 408 -9.37 -8.89 22.19
N THR A 409 -8.07 -9.16 22.02
CA THR A 409 -7.43 -10.37 22.51
C THR A 409 -6.55 -10.03 23.72
N ASP A 410 -6.91 -10.57 24.89
CA ASP A 410 -6.10 -10.46 26.10
C ASP A 410 -5.09 -11.62 26.16
N THR A 411 -3.84 -11.32 25.84
CA THR A 411 -2.71 -12.26 25.87
C THR A 411 -1.97 -12.28 27.20
N THR A 412 -2.42 -11.50 28.19
CA THR A 412 -1.76 -11.34 29.49
C THR A 412 -2.44 -12.19 30.60
N VAL A 413 -3.25 -13.17 30.22
CA VAL A 413 -3.99 -14.04 31.13
C VAL A 413 -3.11 -15.14 31.72
N GLY A 414 -3.33 -15.46 32.99
CA GLY A 414 -2.72 -16.63 33.63
C GLY A 414 -3.44 -17.92 33.26
N VAL A 415 -2.66 -19.00 33.11
CA VAL A 415 -3.18 -20.34 32.75
C VAL A 415 -4.21 -20.82 33.77
N SER A 416 -5.37 -21.29 33.28
CA SER A 416 -6.47 -21.78 34.10
C SER A 416 -7.05 -20.76 35.10
N VAL A 417 -6.73 -19.48 34.96
CA VAL A 417 -7.29 -18.43 35.81
C VAL A 417 -8.62 -17.96 35.21
N THR A 418 -9.61 -17.75 36.05
CA THR A 418 -10.93 -17.22 35.68
C THR A 418 -10.94 -15.70 35.87
N TYR A 419 -11.35 -14.98 34.82
CA TYR A 419 -11.42 -13.52 34.81
C TYR A 419 -12.83 -13.03 34.53
N ASP A 420 -13.19 -11.93 35.16
CA ASP A 420 -14.33 -11.10 34.79
C ASP A 420 -13.85 -9.94 33.93
N TYR A 421 -14.57 -9.64 32.85
CA TYR A 421 -14.30 -8.51 31.95
C TYR A 421 -15.50 -7.60 31.83
N ARG A 422 -15.25 -6.30 31.60
CA ARG A 422 -16.23 -5.31 31.21
C ARG A 422 -15.61 -4.30 30.25
N VAL A 423 -16.44 -3.69 29.42
CA VAL A 423 -16.02 -2.68 28.42
C VAL A 423 -16.94 -1.47 28.52
N ARG A 424 -16.41 -0.27 28.28
CA ARG A 424 -17.21 0.92 28.06
C ARG A 424 -16.71 1.68 26.86
N ALA A 425 -17.62 2.38 26.17
CA ALA A 425 -17.28 3.25 25.07
C ALA A 425 -16.76 4.58 25.60
N THR A 426 -15.77 5.15 24.90
CA THR A 426 -15.28 6.50 25.09
C THR A 426 -15.62 7.34 23.88
N GLY A 427 -16.06 8.55 24.09
CA GLY A 427 -16.38 9.53 23.06
C GLY A 427 -15.97 10.92 23.49
N LEU A 428 -16.27 11.91 22.66
CA LEU A 428 -15.90 13.31 22.92
C LEU A 428 -16.61 13.89 24.14
N GLY A 429 -17.81 13.40 24.46
CA GLY A 429 -18.55 13.79 25.65
C GLY A 429 -18.20 13.01 26.92
N GLY A 430 -17.18 12.16 26.87
CA GLY A 430 -16.76 11.34 28.00
C GLY A 430 -16.99 9.84 27.79
N ALA A 431 -16.89 9.07 28.88
CA ALA A 431 -17.06 7.62 28.84
C ALA A 431 -18.48 7.19 29.19
N SER A 432 -18.98 6.15 28.52
CA SER A 432 -20.28 5.55 28.81
C SER A 432 -20.32 4.84 30.17
N LEU A 433 -21.49 4.36 30.55
CA LEU A 433 -21.59 3.30 31.54
C LEU A 433 -20.91 2.03 31.03
N TRP A 434 -20.58 1.13 31.97
CA TRP A 434 -20.01 -0.18 31.62
C TRP A 434 -21.05 -1.10 30.96
N SER A 435 -20.59 -1.99 30.08
CA SER A 435 -21.37 -3.11 29.51
C SER A 435 -21.79 -4.13 30.58
N ASN A 436 -22.45 -5.21 30.17
CA ASN A 436 -22.52 -6.44 30.94
C ASN A 436 -21.10 -6.94 31.30
N THR A 437 -21.00 -7.67 32.41
CA THR A 437 -19.77 -8.38 32.78
C THR A 437 -19.82 -9.81 32.18
N VAL A 438 -18.71 -10.25 31.58
CA VAL A 438 -18.52 -11.64 31.13
C VAL A 438 -17.43 -12.31 31.95
N THR A 439 -17.66 -13.58 32.35
CA THR A 439 -16.71 -14.39 33.10
C THR A 439 -16.15 -15.48 32.19
N VAL A 440 -14.82 -15.56 32.06
CA VAL A 440 -14.12 -16.50 31.17
C VAL A 440 -12.92 -17.12 31.90
N THR A 441 -12.76 -18.43 31.78
CA THR A 441 -11.57 -19.13 32.28
C THR A 441 -10.54 -19.26 31.15
N ALA A 442 -9.33 -18.78 31.38
CA ALA A 442 -8.24 -18.93 30.44
C ALA A 442 -7.87 -20.41 30.25
N PRO A 443 -7.49 -20.85 29.05
CA PRO A 443 -7.15 -22.25 28.78
C PRO A 443 -5.99 -22.72 29.66
N ALA A 444 -5.98 -24.03 29.97
CA ALA A 444 -4.79 -24.70 30.46
C ALA A 444 -3.80 -24.84 29.29
N VAL A 445 -2.57 -24.40 29.44
CA VAL A 445 -1.51 -24.71 28.48
C VAL A 445 -1.00 -26.12 28.82
N PRO A 446 -1.17 -27.12 27.95
CA PRO A 446 -0.35 -28.32 28.04
C PRO A 446 1.09 -27.84 27.75
N LEU A 447 1.99 -27.97 28.70
CA LEU A 447 3.40 -27.69 28.48
C LEU A 447 3.97 -28.84 27.63
N ASP A 448 3.77 -28.77 26.34
CA ASP A 448 4.40 -29.71 25.41
C ASP A 448 5.83 -29.24 25.14
N THR A 449 6.78 -30.09 25.49
CA THR A 449 8.21 -29.90 25.24
C THR A 449 8.77 -30.99 24.32
N THR A 450 7.91 -31.86 23.79
CA THR A 450 8.29 -33.00 22.98
C THR A 450 8.35 -32.59 21.49
N PRO A 451 9.51 -32.61 20.86
CA PRO A 451 9.57 -32.31 19.42
C PRO A 451 8.89 -33.40 18.58
N PRO A 452 8.29 -33.06 17.44
CA PRO A 452 7.76 -34.01 16.49
C PRO A 452 8.79 -35.05 16.03
N VAL A 453 8.34 -36.26 15.76
CA VAL A 453 9.14 -37.29 15.08
C VAL A 453 8.90 -37.18 13.59
N VAL A 454 9.95 -36.88 12.81
CA VAL A 454 9.86 -36.72 11.36
C VAL A 454 10.66 -37.79 10.63
N THR A 455 10.16 -38.25 9.49
CA THR A 455 10.81 -39.26 8.65
C THR A 455 10.65 -38.95 7.17
N ILE A 456 11.73 -39.24 6.38
CA ILE A 456 11.67 -39.25 4.93
C ILE A 456 11.53 -40.71 4.48
N THR A 457 10.45 -41.04 3.79
CA THR A 457 10.15 -42.41 3.35
C THR A 457 10.57 -42.69 1.91
N SER A 458 10.71 -41.65 1.10
CA SER A 458 11.21 -41.72 -0.28
C SER A 458 12.01 -40.45 -0.61
N PRO A 459 13.11 -40.57 -1.39
CA PRO A 459 13.80 -41.79 -1.82
C PRO A 459 14.49 -42.52 -0.65
N ALA A 460 14.97 -43.76 -0.92
CA ALA A 460 15.77 -44.50 0.06
C ALA A 460 17.10 -43.79 0.33
N ASP A 461 17.68 -44.00 1.52
CA ASP A 461 18.98 -43.44 1.86
C ASP A 461 20.09 -44.02 0.94
N GLY A 462 20.98 -43.15 0.44
CA GLY A 462 21.99 -43.51 -0.53
C GLY A 462 21.48 -43.78 -1.95
N ALA A 463 20.20 -43.56 -2.25
CA ALA A 463 19.64 -43.83 -3.58
C ALA A 463 20.30 -43.01 -4.67
N ALA A 464 20.56 -43.65 -5.84
CA ALA A 464 20.92 -42.94 -7.06
C ALA A 464 19.64 -42.46 -7.76
N VAL A 465 19.56 -41.18 -8.07
CA VAL A 465 18.36 -40.51 -8.61
C VAL A 465 18.66 -39.69 -9.86
N ALA A 466 17.71 -39.67 -10.80
CA ALA A 466 17.76 -38.85 -12.02
C ALA A 466 16.37 -38.43 -12.46
N GLY A 467 16.25 -37.35 -13.22
CA GLY A 467 14.97 -36.82 -13.71
C GLY A 467 14.09 -36.26 -12.57
N THR A 468 12.79 -36.53 -12.61
CA THR A 468 11.86 -36.08 -11.56
C THR A 468 11.70 -37.16 -10.51
N VAL A 469 12.11 -36.86 -9.27
CA VAL A 469 12.08 -37.77 -8.12
C VAL A 469 10.98 -37.33 -7.18
N THR A 470 10.18 -38.26 -6.69
CA THR A 470 9.14 -37.95 -5.66
C THR A 470 9.76 -38.08 -4.26
N VAL A 471 9.83 -36.99 -3.53
CA VAL A 471 10.25 -36.97 -2.13
C VAL A 471 9.00 -37.06 -1.25
N ILE A 472 8.99 -38.03 -0.32
CA ILE A 472 7.87 -38.25 0.60
C ILE A 472 8.39 -38.18 2.03
N ALA A 473 7.77 -37.32 2.84
CA ALA A 473 8.04 -37.18 4.26
C ALA A 473 6.73 -37.24 5.06
N GLN A 474 6.83 -37.68 6.32
CA GLN A 474 5.73 -37.67 7.29
C GLN A 474 6.27 -37.38 8.67
N ALA A 475 5.40 -36.85 9.53
CA ALA A 475 5.72 -36.54 10.91
C ALA A 475 4.60 -37.00 11.84
N SER A 476 4.92 -37.15 13.12
CA SER A 476 3.95 -37.43 14.19
C SER A 476 4.41 -36.75 15.46
N ASP A 477 3.45 -36.38 16.30
CA ASP A 477 3.70 -35.73 17.57
C ASP A 477 2.61 -36.09 18.59
N ASN A 478 2.87 -35.92 19.89
CA ASN A 478 1.95 -36.23 20.98
C ASN A 478 0.79 -35.23 21.11
N VAL A 479 0.99 -33.97 20.70
CA VAL A 479 -0.05 -32.92 20.71
C VAL A 479 -0.51 -32.58 19.30
N GLY A 480 0.41 -32.58 18.35
CA GLY A 480 0.10 -32.39 16.93
C GLY A 480 1.18 -31.63 16.17
N VAL A 481 1.36 -32.00 14.90
CA VAL A 481 2.26 -31.33 13.98
C VAL A 481 1.52 -30.20 13.29
N THR A 482 2.06 -29.00 13.28
CA THR A 482 1.48 -27.81 12.63
C THR A 482 2.11 -27.51 11.28
N ALA A 483 3.34 -27.96 11.04
CA ALA A 483 3.97 -27.84 9.74
C ALA A 483 4.94 -28.99 9.48
N LEU A 484 4.99 -29.43 8.22
CA LEU A 484 6.00 -30.31 7.69
C LEU A 484 6.54 -29.72 6.39
N ARG A 485 7.86 -29.51 6.34
CA ARG A 485 8.59 -28.93 5.20
C ARG A 485 9.61 -29.90 4.67
N VAL A 486 9.80 -29.91 3.36
CA VAL A 486 10.85 -30.67 2.69
C VAL A 486 11.69 -29.75 1.85
N SER A 487 13.00 -29.89 1.95
CA SER A 487 14.00 -29.12 1.21
C SER A 487 15.17 -30.00 0.78
N VAL A 488 16.00 -29.48 -0.12
CA VAL A 488 17.28 -30.07 -0.48
C VAL A 488 18.41 -29.10 -0.17
N TRP A 489 19.43 -29.59 0.52
CA TRP A 489 20.66 -28.85 0.73
C TRP A 489 21.58 -29.01 -0.48
N ASN A 490 21.85 -27.88 -1.15
CA ASN A 490 22.82 -27.84 -2.24
C ASN A 490 24.21 -27.48 -1.69
N GLN A 491 25.05 -28.48 -1.49
CA GLN A 491 26.39 -28.29 -0.93
C GLN A 491 27.34 -27.45 -1.82
N TYR A 492 27.06 -27.33 -3.13
CA TYR A 492 27.87 -26.53 -4.05
C TYR A 492 27.54 -25.03 -3.95
N LEU A 493 26.30 -24.70 -3.71
CA LEU A 493 25.85 -23.32 -3.55
C LEU A 493 25.82 -22.89 -2.08
N GLY A 494 25.93 -23.82 -1.13
CA GLY A 494 25.77 -23.54 0.30
C GLY A 494 24.38 -23.04 0.66
N THR A 495 23.36 -23.45 -0.09
CA THR A 495 21.99 -22.97 0.06
C THR A 495 21.00 -24.11 0.20
N GLU A 496 19.95 -23.86 0.97
CA GLU A 496 18.77 -24.70 1.07
C GLU A 496 17.77 -24.30 -0.02
N VAL A 497 17.26 -25.29 -0.75
CA VAL A 497 16.23 -25.11 -1.78
C VAL A 497 14.94 -25.77 -1.29
N PRO A 498 13.87 -25.03 -1.00
CA PRO A 498 12.60 -25.59 -0.57
C PRO A 498 11.97 -26.38 -1.73
N LEU A 499 11.42 -27.56 -1.41
CA LEU A 499 10.67 -28.39 -2.36
C LEU A 499 9.16 -28.30 -2.13
N GLY A 500 8.72 -28.14 -0.88
CA GLY A 500 7.32 -27.97 -0.54
C GLY A 500 7.04 -28.05 0.96
N GLU A 501 5.84 -27.67 1.33
CA GLU A 501 5.36 -27.71 2.70
C GLU A 501 3.87 -28.09 2.77
N THR A 502 3.43 -28.56 3.92
CA THR A 502 2.03 -28.81 4.25
C THR A 502 1.75 -28.43 5.70
N PRO A 503 0.57 -27.88 6.02
CA PRO A 503 0.12 -27.80 7.40
C PRO A 503 -0.17 -29.22 7.91
N GLY A 504 0.30 -29.53 9.14
CA GLY A 504 0.05 -30.82 9.78
C GLY A 504 1.05 -31.92 9.44
N PRO A 505 0.76 -33.17 9.85
CA PRO A 505 1.74 -34.25 9.90
C PRO A 505 2.12 -34.85 8.53
N GLY A 506 1.41 -34.56 7.47
CA GLY A 506 1.60 -35.17 6.16
C GLY A 506 0.74 -36.42 5.95
N PRO A 507 1.10 -37.33 5.01
CA PRO A 507 2.34 -37.34 4.23
C PRO A 507 2.46 -36.18 3.24
N LEU A 508 3.62 -35.54 3.20
CA LEU A 508 3.97 -34.53 2.19
C LEU A 508 4.70 -35.24 1.04
N SER A 509 4.14 -35.12 -0.16
CA SER A 509 4.70 -35.71 -1.38
C SER A 509 5.02 -34.60 -2.37
N VAL A 510 6.30 -34.38 -2.66
CA VAL A 510 6.76 -33.28 -3.51
C VAL A 510 7.65 -33.78 -4.64
N PRO A 511 7.51 -33.26 -5.87
CA PRO A 511 8.42 -33.57 -6.96
C PRO A 511 9.71 -32.74 -6.83
N TRP A 512 10.85 -33.43 -6.96
CA TRP A 512 12.16 -32.81 -7.06
C TRP A 512 12.74 -33.08 -8.46
N ASN A 513 12.89 -32.02 -9.25
CA ASN A 513 13.49 -32.13 -10.57
C ASN A 513 15.04 -32.07 -10.44
N THR A 514 15.69 -33.17 -10.72
CA THR A 514 17.18 -33.29 -10.71
C THR A 514 17.79 -33.04 -12.07
N ALA A 515 17.02 -32.86 -13.14
CA ALA A 515 17.53 -32.61 -14.47
C ALA A 515 18.36 -31.31 -14.51
N GLY A 516 19.60 -31.42 -14.99
CA GLY A 516 20.53 -30.30 -15.05
C GLY A 516 21.28 -29.98 -13.75
N LEU A 517 21.02 -30.71 -12.66
CA LEU A 517 21.85 -30.62 -11.47
C LEU A 517 23.21 -31.30 -11.70
N THR A 518 24.24 -30.82 -11.03
CA THR A 518 25.58 -31.47 -11.05
C THR A 518 25.47 -32.86 -10.43
N PRO A 519 25.93 -33.92 -11.11
CA PRO A 519 25.99 -35.27 -10.54
C PRO A 519 26.86 -35.30 -9.29
N ALA A 520 26.23 -35.53 -8.13
CA ALA A 520 26.87 -35.51 -6.82
C ALA A 520 25.91 -35.98 -5.72
N ALA A 521 26.43 -36.08 -4.50
CA ALA A 521 25.60 -36.31 -3.32
C ALA A 521 24.85 -35.03 -2.93
N TYR A 522 23.56 -35.17 -2.63
CA TYR A 522 22.66 -34.11 -2.11
C TYR A 522 22.04 -34.62 -0.82
N THR A 523 21.73 -33.69 0.09
CA THR A 523 21.02 -34.02 1.33
C THR A 523 19.60 -33.49 1.29
N LEU A 524 18.64 -34.36 1.42
CA LEU A 524 17.23 -33.99 1.63
C LEU A 524 16.99 -33.78 3.12
N TRP A 525 16.31 -32.71 3.44
CA TRP A 525 15.86 -32.39 4.79
C TRP A 525 14.34 -32.41 4.85
N ALA A 526 13.81 -32.99 5.91
CA ALA A 526 12.44 -32.84 6.30
C ALA A 526 12.39 -32.28 7.72
N VAL A 527 11.71 -31.16 7.92
CA VAL A 527 11.57 -30.46 9.20
C VAL A 527 10.11 -30.45 9.57
N ALA A 528 9.79 -30.91 10.77
CA ALA A 528 8.45 -30.80 11.36
C ALA A 528 8.47 -29.91 12.60
N GLU A 529 7.38 -29.19 12.82
CA GLU A 529 7.17 -28.27 13.94
C GLU A 529 5.78 -28.45 14.53
N ASP A 530 5.64 -28.38 15.86
CA ASP A 530 4.37 -28.44 16.57
C ASP A 530 3.77 -27.05 16.82
N ALA A 531 2.68 -26.99 17.57
CA ALA A 531 1.98 -25.74 17.90
C ALA A 531 2.74 -24.84 18.89
N LEU A 532 3.67 -25.40 19.65
CA LEU A 532 4.47 -24.68 20.64
C LEU A 532 5.90 -24.34 20.16
N GLY A 533 6.20 -24.68 18.90
CA GLY A 533 7.50 -24.33 18.28
C GLY A 533 8.59 -25.37 18.54
N ASN A 534 8.30 -26.54 19.15
CA ASN A 534 9.24 -27.63 19.18
C ASN A 534 9.39 -28.18 17.76
N TRP A 535 10.64 -28.47 17.37
CA TRP A 535 10.90 -28.93 16.01
C TRP A 535 11.95 -30.04 15.97
N SER A 536 11.90 -30.83 14.93
CA SER A 536 12.91 -31.83 14.63
C SER A 536 13.19 -31.92 13.12
N ARG A 537 14.31 -32.53 12.78
CA ARG A 537 14.73 -32.71 11.39
C ARG A 537 15.14 -34.15 11.13
N ALA A 538 14.69 -34.70 10.00
CA ALA A 538 15.24 -35.89 9.39
C ALA A 538 16.09 -35.53 8.18
N GLU A 539 17.16 -36.29 7.98
CA GLU A 539 18.06 -36.10 6.85
C GLU A 539 18.14 -37.40 6.01
N ARG A 540 18.31 -37.25 4.71
CA ARG A 540 18.47 -38.34 3.78
C ARG A 540 19.50 -37.97 2.72
N SER A 541 20.57 -38.78 2.56
CA SER A 541 21.55 -38.59 1.50
C SER A 541 21.08 -39.29 0.23
N VAL A 542 21.23 -38.64 -0.92
CA VAL A 542 20.96 -39.23 -2.24
C VAL A 542 22.04 -38.81 -3.23
N THR A 543 22.28 -39.62 -4.26
CA THR A 543 23.24 -39.27 -5.30
C THR A 543 22.51 -38.94 -6.59
N VAL A 544 22.57 -37.67 -7.02
CA VAL A 544 22.10 -37.31 -8.35
C VAL A 544 23.10 -37.86 -9.37
N VAL A 545 22.61 -38.66 -10.29
CA VAL A 545 23.40 -39.19 -11.40
C VAL A 545 23.04 -38.49 -12.71
N ALA A 546 23.97 -38.51 -13.68
CA ALA A 546 23.71 -37.84 -14.95
C ALA A 546 22.48 -38.44 -15.65
N ASP A 547 21.59 -37.58 -16.08
CA ASP A 547 20.39 -37.95 -16.83
C ASP A 547 20.82 -38.32 -18.27
N THR A 548 20.88 -39.62 -18.56
CA THR A 548 21.25 -40.11 -19.88
C THR A 548 20.03 -40.06 -20.79
N LEU A 549 19.98 -39.07 -21.68
CA LEU A 549 18.92 -38.97 -22.68
C LEU A 549 18.98 -40.19 -23.63
N SER A 550 17.84 -40.79 -23.92
CA SER A 550 17.75 -41.96 -24.80
C SER A 550 17.69 -41.52 -26.28
N LEU A 551 18.52 -42.13 -27.13
CA LEU A 551 18.46 -42.01 -28.58
C LEU A 551 17.71 -43.19 -29.19
N ARG A 552 16.81 -42.92 -30.11
CA ARG A 552 16.16 -43.95 -30.92
C ARG A 552 16.17 -43.62 -32.40
N VAL A 553 16.29 -44.64 -33.24
CA VAL A 553 16.01 -44.51 -34.67
C VAL A 553 14.50 -44.52 -34.89
N ALA A 554 13.95 -43.32 -35.17
CA ALA A 554 12.51 -43.14 -35.36
C ALA A 554 12.01 -43.69 -36.69
N SER A 555 12.83 -43.63 -37.73
CA SER A 555 12.47 -44.17 -39.06
C SER A 555 13.71 -44.35 -39.93
N ILE A 556 13.62 -45.30 -40.86
CA ILE A 556 14.53 -45.49 -41.98
C ILE A 556 13.72 -45.37 -43.27
N SER A 557 14.14 -44.54 -44.21
CA SER A 557 13.58 -44.46 -45.56
C SER A 557 14.64 -44.78 -46.62
N LEU A 558 14.31 -45.59 -47.59
CA LEU A 558 15.20 -45.97 -48.68
C LEU A 558 14.60 -45.51 -50.03
N GLY A 559 15.44 -44.95 -50.89
CA GLY A 559 15.13 -44.59 -52.24
C GLY A 559 16.28 -45.01 -53.18
N GLY A 560 16.03 -45.13 -54.44
CA GLY A 560 17.11 -45.44 -55.36
C GLY A 560 16.68 -45.55 -56.84
N ARG A 561 17.66 -45.52 -57.71
CA ARG A 561 17.48 -45.67 -59.16
C ARG A 561 18.40 -46.80 -59.66
N ALA A 562 17.89 -47.56 -60.60
CA ALA A 562 18.69 -48.57 -61.31
C ALA A 562 18.98 -48.08 -62.74
N SER A 563 20.22 -48.30 -63.22
CA SER A 563 20.66 -48.01 -64.61
C SER A 563 21.56 -49.14 -65.06
N GLY A 564 21.19 -49.75 -66.18
CA GLY A 564 21.91 -50.95 -66.67
C GLY A 564 21.91 -52.08 -65.62
N THR A 565 23.04 -52.64 -65.33
CA THR A 565 23.22 -53.72 -64.35
C THR A 565 23.44 -53.24 -62.91
N THR A 566 23.50 -51.93 -62.67
CA THR A 566 23.78 -51.33 -61.34
C THR A 566 22.57 -50.59 -60.77
N ALA A 567 22.50 -50.55 -59.46
CA ALA A 567 21.54 -49.74 -58.68
C ALA A 567 22.28 -48.85 -57.69
N ARG A 568 21.82 -47.61 -57.58
CA ARG A 568 22.31 -46.67 -56.56
C ARG A 568 21.19 -46.42 -55.58
N ILE A 569 21.45 -46.74 -54.30
CA ILE A 569 20.48 -46.64 -53.21
C ILE A 569 20.90 -45.55 -52.25
N SER A 570 19.95 -44.74 -51.83
CA SER A 570 20.11 -43.73 -50.78
C SER A 570 19.21 -44.09 -49.59
N GLY A 571 19.82 -44.13 -48.41
CA GLY A 571 19.11 -44.31 -47.14
C GLY A 571 19.11 -43.02 -46.32
N THR A 572 17.98 -42.72 -45.66
CA THR A 572 17.89 -41.66 -44.69
C THR A 572 17.44 -42.28 -43.37
N VAL A 573 18.24 -42.14 -42.32
CA VAL A 573 17.98 -42.58 -40.95
C VAL A 573 17.61 -41.36 -40.12
N VAL A 574 16.48 -41.38 -39.42
CA VAL A 574 16.03 -40.29 -38.56
C VAL A 574 16.22 -40.68 -37.10
N VAL A 575 17.02 -39.88 -36.37
CA VAL A 575 17.31 -40.10 -34.94
C VAL A 575 16.55 -39.05 -34.10
N LYS A 576 15.89 -39.52 -33.07
CA LYS A 576 15.12 -38.67 -32.12
C LYS A 576 15.42 -39.08 -30.67
N SER A 577 15.24 -38.12 -29.77
CA SER A 577 15.15 -38.33 -28.32
C SER A 577 13.84 -37.71 -27.83
N ASN A 578 13.00 -38.46 -27.16
CA ASN A 578 11.68 -37.99 -26.67
C ASN A 578 10.84 -37.25 -27.74
N GLY A 579 10.90 -37.76 -29.00
CA GLY A 579 10.16 -37.17 -30.12
C GLY A 579 10.85 -35.99 -30.81
N VAL A 580 11.91 -35.43 -30.23
CA VAL A 580 12.67 -34.29 -30.77
C VAL A 580 13.83 -34.78 -31.64
N ALA A 581 14.10 -34.12 -32.75
CA ALA A 581 15.22 -34.45 -33.65
C ALA A 581 16.56 -34.20 -32.92
N VAL A 582 17.50 -35.13 -33.09
CA VAL A 582 18.85 -35.01 -32.48
C VAL A 582 19.88 -34.74 -33.58
N PRO A 583 20.39 -33.50 -33.70
CA PRO A 583 21.48 -33.20 -34.65
C PRO A 583 22.83 -33.65 -34.12
N GLY A 584 23.77 -33.93 -35.05
CA GLY A 584 25.17 -34.29 -34.72
C GLY A 584 25.36 -35.68 -34.08
N ALA A 585 24.32 -36.54 -34.10
CA ALA A 585 24.49 -37.93 -33.69
C ALA A 585 25.21 -38.73 -34.79
N SER A 586 26.19 -39.52 -34.40
CA SER A 586 26.86 -40.49 -35.31
C SER A 586 25.97 -41.69 -35.51
N VAL A 587 25.68 -42.06 -36.73
CA VAL A 587 24.84 -43.21 -37.10
C VAL A 587 25.72 -44.20 -37.90
N ALA A 588 26.03 -45.34 -37.32
CA ALA A 588 26.73 -46.42 -37.97
C ALA A 588 25.72 -47.39 -38.62
N VAL A 589 25.94 -47.70 -39.87
CA VAL A 589 25.08 -48.58 -40.65
C VAL A 589 25.84 -49.67 -41.37
N ARG A 590 25.16 -50.78 -41.60
CA ARG A 590 25.61 -51.85 -42.47
C ARG A 590 24.60 -52.08 -43.58
N TRP A 591 25.10 -52.01 -44.81
CA TRP A 591 24.33 -52.42 -45.99
C TRP A 591 24.57 -53.89 -46.27
N THR A 592 23.55 -54.67 -46.48
CA THR A 592 23.61 -55.97 -47.08
C THR A 592 23.23 -55.83 -48.55
N LEU A 593 24.13 -56.25 -49.46
CA LEU A 593 23.98 -56.08 -50.89
C LEU A 593 23.34 -57.33 -51.52
N PRO A 594 22.76 -57.18 -52.69
CA PRO A 594 22.38 -58.36 -53.48
C PRO A 594 23.55 -59.33 -53.67
N GLY A 595 23.31 -60.62 -53.36
CA GLY A 595 24.41 -61.66 -53.37
C GLY A 595 25.11 -61.85 -52.05
N GLY A 596 24.72 -61.18 -50.96
CA GLY A 596 25.19 -61.46 -49.59
C GLY A 596 26.38 -60.61 -49.12
N GLY A 597 26.99 -59.81 -49.98
CA GLY A 597 28.10 -58.91 -49.57
C GLY A 597 27.59 -57.79 -48.62
N THR A 598 28.53 -57.32 -47.77
CA THR A 598 28.18 -56.22 -46.83
C THR A 598 29.11 -55.02 -47.03
N GLN A 599 28.56 -53.80 -46.74
CA GLN A 599 29.28 -52.53 -46.74
C GLN A 599 28.84 -51.68 -45.52
N THR A 600 29.77 -51.14 -44.77
CA THR A 600 29.49 -50.28 -43.63
C THR A 600 29.69 -48.81 -43.99
N ALA A 601 28.91 -47.93 -43.35
CA ALA A 601 29.08 -46.51 -43.48
C ALA A 601 28.67 -45.82 -42.15
N THR A 602 29.25 -44.65 -41.91
CA THR A 602 28.86 -43.78 -40.78
C THR A 602 28.49 -42.41 -41.32
N ALA A 603 27.42 -41.86 -40.84
CA ALA A 603 26.99 -40.51 -41.17
C ALA A 603 26.50 -39.77 -39.92
N PHE A 604 26.59 -38.44 -39.93
CA PHE A 604 26.09 -37.59 -38.83
C PHE A 604 24.72 -37.04 -39.19
N THR A 605 23.88 -36.91 -38.16
CA THR A 605 22.56 -36.33 -38.32
C THR A 605 22.61 -34.80 -38.51
N ASP A 606 21.81 -34.28 -39.43
CA ASP A 606 21.59 -32.84 -39.69
C ASP A 606 20.73 -32.18 -38.59
N SER A 607 20.41 -30.89 -38.76
CA SER A 607 19.53 -30.12 -37.83
C SER A 607 18.11 -30.71 -37.67
N ARG A 608 17.68 -31.59 -38.59
CA ARG A 608 16.40 -32.32 -38.53
C ARG A 608 16.53 -33.74 -38.04
N GLY A 609 17.70 -34.11 -37.50
CA GLY A 609 17.99 -35.45 -37.00
C GLY A 609 18.16 -36.51 -38.11
N ARG A 610 18.51 -36.15 -39.35
CA ARG A 610 18.62 -37.06 -40.49
C ARG A 610 20.06 -37.35 -40.86
N ALA A 611 20.44 -38.60 -40.85
CA ALA A 611 21.70 -39.10 -41.40
C ALA A 611 21.43 -39.71 -42.78
N LYS A 612 22.20 -39.30 -43.81
CA LYS A 612 22.12 -39.82 -45.17
C LYS A 612 23.29 -40.73 -45.49
N VAL A 613 22.99 -41.92 -45.99
CA VAL A 613 23.96 -42.94 -46.40
C VAL A 613 23.61 -43.47 -47.76
N ASN A 614 24.64 -43.74 -48.58
CA ASN A 614 24.44 -44.19 -49.93
C ASN A 614 25.23 -45.49 -50.20
N VAL A 615 24.75 -46.30 -51.09
CA VAL A 615 25.42 -47.49 -51.54
C VAL A 615 25.16 -47.70 -53.04
N THR A 616 26.15 -48.30 -53.76
CA THR A 616 26.00 -48.62 -55.19
C THR A 616 26.45 -50.07 -55.38
N GLY A 617 25.73 -50.84 -56.17
CA GLY A 617 26.03 -52.24 -56.43
C GLY A 617 25.14 -52.85 -57.51
N PRO A 618 25.12 -54.15 -57.69
CA PRO A 618 24.30 -54.83 -58.69
C PRO A 618 22.78 -54.68 -58.37
N ARG A 619 21.92 -54.92 -59.36
CA ARG A 619 20.47 -54.95 -59.14
C ARG A 619 20.10 -56.05 -58.15
N GLY A 620 19.09 -55.79 -57.34
CA GLY A 620 18.57 -56.74 -56.38
C GLY A 620 18.11 -56.05 -55.07
N THR A 621 18.02 -56.86 -54.01
CA THR A 621 17.55 -56.38 -52.70
C THR A 621 18.71 -55.86 -51.83
N TYR A 622 18.56 -54.61 -51.36
CA TYR A 622 19.48 -53.96 -50.45
C TYR A 622 18.79 -53.84 -49.09
N THR A 623 19.50 -54.19 -48.04
CA THR A 623 19.04 -54.01 -46.66
C THR A 623 19.99 -53.09 -45.91
N LEU A 624 19.43 -52.00 -45.40
CA LEU A 624 20.11 -51.10 -44.45
C LEU A 624 19.84 -51.58 -43.04
N THR A 625 20.88 -51.78 -42.23
CA THR A 625 20.77 -52.05 -40.79
C THR A 625 21.55 -50.98 -40.06
N VAL A 626 20.92 -50.29 -39.10
CA VAL A 626 21.60 -49.41 -38.15
C VAL A 626 22.26 -50.31 -37.09
N THR A 627 23.56 -50.19 -36.94
CA THR A 627 24.33 -51.00 -35.99
C THR A 627 24.63 -50.26 -34.70
N ASP A 628 24.71 -48.93 -34.75
CA ASP A 628 24.91 -48.10 -33.56
C ASP A 628 24.49 -46.65 -33.83
N VAL A 629 24.09 -45.93 -32.75
CA VAL A 629 23.86 -44.48 -32.75
C VAL A 629 24.53 -43.89 -31.51
N ALA A 630 25.51 -43.02 -31.71
CA ALA A 630 26.26 -42.42 -30.60
C ALA A 630 26.22 -40.91 -30.61
N LYS A 631 26.05 -40.33 -29.42
CA LYS A 631 26.21 -38.90 -29.12
C LYS A 631 26.52 -38.72 -27.65
N ALA A 632 27.43 -37.81 -27.32
CA ALA A 632 27.77 -37.52 -25.93
C ALA A 632 26.53 -37.07 -25.13
N GLY A 633 26.33 -37.63 -23.94
CA GLY A 633 25.18 -37.37 -23.06
C GLY A 633 23.91 -38.17 -23.41
N TYR A 634 24.03 -39.14 -24.34
CA TYR A 634 22.91 -39.99 -24.76
C TYR A 634 23.28 -41.48 -24.71
N ALA A 635 22.28 -42.32 -24.41
CA ALA A 635 22.36 -43.77 -24.54
C ALA A 635 21.51 -44.23 -25.73
N PHE A 636 22.02 -45.16 -26.55
CA PHE A 636 21.27 -45.70 -27.67
C PHE A 636 20.29 -46.79 -27.22
N ASP A 637 19.00 -46.54 -27.40
CA ASP A 637 17.92 -47.49 -27.16
C ASP A 637 17.60 -48.27 -28.44
N ALA A 638 18.30 -49.35 -28.64
CA ALA A 638 18.13 -50.22 -29.79
C ALA A 638 16.76 -50.93 -29.77
N ALA A 639 16.19 -51.22 -28.58
CA ALA A 639 14.97 -51.99 -28.43
C ALA A 639 13.74 -51.22 -28.93
N SER A 640 13.71 -49.88 -28.75
CA SER A 640 12.63 -49.00 -29.23
C SER A 640 12.90 -48.39 -30.63
N SER A 641 13.97 -48.84 -31.32
CA SER A 641 14.43 -48.29 -32.59
C SER A 641 14.00 -49.11 -33.80
N VAL A 642 13.74 -48.43 -34.93
CA VAL A 642 13.62 -49.07 -36.25
C VAL A 642 15.03 -49.33 -36.76
N LEU A 643 15.52 -50.60 -36.67
CA LEU A 643 16.92 -50.92 -36.98
C LEU A 643 17.18 -51.34 -38.41
N THR A 644 16.17 -51.81 -39.15
CA THR A 644 16.36 -52.34 -40.51
C THR A 644 15.31 -51.87 -41.48
N ARG A 645 15.72 -51.74 -42.75
CA ARG A 645 14.82 -51.51 -43.90
C ARG A 645 15.43 -52.07 -45.16
N SER A 646 14.58 -52.64 -46.05
CA SER A 646 15.01 -53.18 -47.33
C SER A 646 14.31 -52.48 -48.50
N ILE A 647 14.98 -52.48 -49.66
CA ILE A 647 14.47 -51.99 -50.95
C ILE A 647 15.03 -52.86 -52.07
N THR A 648 14.18 -53.20 -53.02
CA THR A 648 14.61 -53.93 -54.24
C THR A 648 14.63 -52.96 -55.44
N LYS A 649 15.71 -52.97 -56.20
CA LYS A 649 15.91 -52.14 -57.42
C LYS A 649 16.59 -52.93 -58.51
#